data_715deaa868f20ab74eed064c6b5f7627
#
_entry.id   715deaa868f20ab74eed064c6b5f7627
#
_cell.length_a   1.000
_cell.length_b   1.000
_cell.length_c   1.000
_cell.angle_alpha   90.00
_cell.angle_beta   90.00
_cell.angle_gamma   90.00
#
_symmetry.space_group_name_H-M   'P 1'
#
loop_
_entity.id
_entity.type
_entity.pdbx_description
1 polymer ?
#
loop_
_entity_poly.entity_id
_entity_poly.type
_entity_poly.pdbx_seq_one_letter_code
_entity_poly.pdbx_strand_id
1 'polypeptide(L)'
;MLFTALVLSTGTLIAAVDYANARRMVLDVISALFESSARETLAELRSSHEPIRTLVVQLAQRPNASSGGPHGQLDSLPVIRRALDLTPMLSAIYVGFADGGMFYIRRLDFKAAQRNENAPAQAAYMVHLSEPGPRGNTVRFYDEEMELLLTRTAEFQRPHDMTWFHAARERSGLIRTPAFMLPSRDIGFAIAQATADGKAVIGADLALKDLSASLSRQRASPSAQLALTDLSGQVLAASHGAWGLSEGARVELPTLTSLGMPILAKAFSGAPSAKGTRTLNNEGREWETLHVTAELADGEPLYLVMAAPHDELLAGVGTLRLYAIASILAVLLVAIPITWWIARRISHDLRNLASDALAIRHFRFDGKDVHSFVLEVDDLAEAMAGMRSTVRQFLDIASQLSAERHFQSLLDGLIVQTVAAAHADAGTIYLMDDDGKELVPSAWQNVNLDRLLTEPPPVAVEDGESGHPLRDACREKSMLIGQLSAVGMPAGLGWLAARFPGQSVSFLAVPLSNRENRTIGVLFLAKSAVETAFSSEQAAFVNALSGTLAVAIDNQRLMRAQKALLDAVIRVVAGAIDAKSPYTGGHCQRVPELTLMLAEAACRSDSRPFHDFKMDEDEWETLSIAAWLHDCGKLTTPEYVVDKATKLETLFDRIHEIRMRFEVLKRDAEIACLRGVAEGGERAALEAAMHAELAALDDDFAFVAACNIGGEALPDGAEERLHRIAARTWQRTLDDRIGISQIEKRRKERLPEPVLPVVEPLIADREDHRIDHQTAGPLPADIKVTAPTYRLDLGELHCLSVNRGTLTAEERFLINNHIVQTIIMLRGLPFPEYLKDVPDIAGNHHEHLDGTGYPRGLEAAAMIPQARMMAIADIFEALTASDRPYKLGQPLSEAVTLLAGYVRMGHLDRDLFELFLREGVHLRFAQRFLDAHQIDEVDIEAALRRAG
;
A
#
# COMPACT_ATOMS: atom_id res chain seq x y z
N MET A 1 -52.70 -26.60 -12.98
CA MET A 1 -51.96 -27.88 -12.74
C MET A 1 -50.49 -27.77 -13.17
N LEU A 2 -50.18 -27.38 -14.43
CA LEU A 2 -48.78 -27.28 -14.86
C LEU A 2 -48.00 -26.21 -14.09
N PHE A 3 -48.59 -25.06 -13.81
CA PHE A 3 -47.97 -23.94 -13.10
C PHE A 3 -47.69 -24.27 -11.63
N THR A 4 -48.62 -24.95 -10.97
CA THR A 4 -48.43 -25.38 -9.59
C THR A 4 -47.37 -26.49 -9.45
N ALA A 5 -47.31 -27.41 -10.43
CA ALA A 5 -46.24 -28.42 -10.49
C ALA A 5 -44.87 -27.79 -10.76
N LEU A 6 -44.82 -26.76 -11.62
CA LEU A 6 -43.59 -26.05 -11.94
C LEU A 6 -43.07 -25.24 -10.74
N VAL A 7 -43.95 -24.55 -10.02
CA VAL A 7 -43.57 -23.79 -8.81
C VAL A 7 -43.09 -24.73 -7.71
N LEU A 8 -43.71 -25.90 -7.58
CA LEU A 8 -43.28 -26.90 -6.60
C LEU A 8 -41.91 -27.51 -6.95
N SER A 9 -41.72 -27.85 -8.21
CA SER A 9 -40.46 -28.45 -8.68
C SER A 9 -39.29 -27.46 -8.67
N THR A 10 -39.51 -26.21 -9.07
CA THR A 10 -38.49 -25.19 -9.05
C THR A 10 -38.17 -24.75 -7.63
N GLY A 11 -39.14 -24.59 -6.74
CA GLY A 11 -38.88 -24.24 -5.34
C GLY A 11 -38.10 -25.34 -4.58
N THR A 12 -38.40 -26.62 -4.82
CA THR A 12 -37.65 -27.72 -4.22
C THR A 12 -36.24 -27.85 -4.81
N LEU A 13 -36.08 -27.63 -6.11
CA LEU A 13 -34.77 -27.67 -6.76
C LEU A 13 -33.85 -26.51 -6.28
N ILE A 14 -34.40 -25.31 -6.19
CA ILE A 14 -33.64 -24.13 -5.71
C ILE A 14 -33.23 -24.36 -4.25
N ALA A 15 -34.14 -24.80 -3.38
CA ALA A 15 -33.81 -25.08 -1.98
C ALA A 15 -32.74 -26.18 -1.80
N ALA A 16 -32.80 -27.22 -2.65
CA ALA A 16 -31.79 -28.29 -2.63
C ALA A 16 -30.40 -27.81 -3.12
N VAL A 17 -30.37 -26.97 -4.18
CA VAL A 17 -29.16 -26.41 -4.73
C VAL A 17 -28.53 -25.40 -3.76
N ASP A 18 -29.37 -24.52 -3.18
CA ASP A 18 -28.91 -23.53 -2.21
C ASP A 18 -28.33 -24.17 -0.93
N TYR A 19 -28.98 -25.26 -0.46
CA TYR A 19 -28.44 -26.00 0.67
C TYR A 19 -27.12 -26.69 0.35
N ALA A 20 -27.00 -27.31 -0.84
CA ALA A 20 -25.75 -27.94 -1.27
C ALA A 20 -24.62 -26.94 -1.43
N ASN A 21 -24.92 -25.75 -1.99
CA ASN A 21 -23.96 -24.67 -2.17
C ASN A 21 -23.56 -24.04 -0.82
N ALA A 22 -24.52 -23.78 0.06
CA ALA A 22 -24.24 -23.25 1.40
C ALA A 22 -23.36 -24.21 2.22
N ARG A 23 -23.65 -25.53 2.14
CA ARG A 23 -22.81 -26.54 2.81
C ARG A 23 -21.40 -26.58 2.26
N ARG A 24 -21.23 -26.53 0.91
CA ARG A 24 -19.90 -26.48 0.28
C ARG A 24 -19.15 -25.22 0.69
N MET A 25 -19.79 -24.06 0.57
CA MET A 25 -19.18 -22.78 0.92
C MET A 25 -18.68 -22.75 2.37
N VAL A 26 -19.46 -23.30 3.31
CA VAL A 26 -19.05 -23.38 4.72
C VAL A 26 -17.85 -24.31 4.89
N LEU A 27 -17.82 -25.47 4.25
CA LEU A 27 -16.69 -26.41 4.33
C LEU A 27 -15.42 -25.83 3.69
N ASP A 28 -15.55 -25.12 2.57
CA ASP A 28 -14.42 -24.45 1.93
C ASP A 28 -13.84 -23.33 2.82
N VAL A 29 -14.71 -22.55 3.47
CA VAL A 29 -14.30 -21.52 4.44
C VAL A 29 -13.60 -22.15 5.64
N ILE A 30 -14.08 -23.28 6.13
CA ILE A 30 -13.50 -24.00 7.25
C ILE A 30 -12.13 -24.56 6.89
N SER A 31 -12.01 -25.16 5.70
CA SER A 31 -10.72 -25.65 5.20
C SER A 31 -9.69 -24.51 5.12
N ALA A 32 -10.10 -23.35 4.58
CA ALA A 32 -9.27 -22.17 4.52
C ALA A 32 -8.92 -21.62 5.93
N LEU A 33 -9.86 -21.67 6.88
CA LEU A 33 -9.64 -21.27 8.26
C LEU A 33 -8.63 -22.19 8.95
N PHE A 34 -8.76 -23.52 8.78
CA PHE A 34 -7.81 -24.49 9.32
C PHE A 34 -6.41 -24.30 8.75
N GLU A 35 -6.30 -24.11 7.43
CA GLU A 35 -5.02 -23.84 6.79
C GLU A 35 -4.40 -22.51 7.25
N SER A 36 -5.25 -21.49 7.47
CA SER A 36 -4.79 -20.20 7.99
C SER A 36 -4.30 -20.31 9.42
N SER A 37 -5.09 -20.98 10.29
CA SER A 37 -4.73 -21.22 11.69
C SER A 37 -3.45 -22.07 11.80
N ALA A 38 -3.33 -23.10 10.96
CA ALA A 38 -2.11 -23.91 10.91
C ALA A 38 -0.88 -23.07 10.49
N ARG A 39 -0.99 -22.23 9.45
CA ARG A 39 0.09 -21.35 9.02
C ARG A 39 0.50 -20.36 10.10
N GLU A 40 -0.48 -19.77 10.80
CA GLU A 40 -0.24 -18.83 11.89
C GLU A 40 0.49 -19.51 13.06
N THR A 41 0.04 -20.68 13.48
CA THR A 41 0.70 -21.48 14.54
C THR A 41 2.14 -21.84 14.15
N LEU A 42 2.35 -22.29 12.91
CA LEU A 42 3.68 -22.65 12.42
C LEU A 42 4.60 -21.43 12.27
N ALA A 43 4.03 -20.27 11.88
CA ALA A 43 4.77 -19.01 11.80
C ALA A 43 5.18 -18.53 13.20
N GLU A 44 4.29 -18.61 14.19
CA GLU A 44 4.55 -18.27 15.58
C GLU A 44 5.68 -19.18 16.15
N LEU A 45 5.60 -20.47 15.92
CA LEU A 45 6.65 -21.42 16.33
C LEU A 45 8.00 -21.08 15.68
N ARG A 46 8.03 -20.82 14.38
CA ARG A 46 9.25 -20.47 13.66
C ARG A 46 9.83 -19.13 14.12
N SER A 47 8.99 -18.11 14.26
CA SER A 47 9.42 -16.77 14.69
C SER A 47 10.01 -16.75 16.09
N SER A 48 9.56 -17.63 16.95
CA SER A 48 10.07 -17.76 18.32
C SER A 48 11.32 -18.66 18.42
N HIS A 49 11.43 -19.65 17.55
CA HIS A 49 12.54 -20.62 17.53
C HIS A 49 13.80 -20.04 16.84
N GLU A 50 13.65 -19.36 15.70
CA GLU A 50 14.77 -18.91 14.87
C GLU A 50 15.73 -17.92 15.56
N PRO A 51 15.27 -16.96 16.38
CA PRO A 51 16.17 -16.09 17.15
C PRO A 51 17.04 -16.86 18.13
N ILE A 52 16.47 -17.87 18.79
CA ILE A 52 17.18 -18.69 19.78
C ILE A 52 18.23 -19.55 19.08
N ARG A 53 17.85 -20.17 17.97
CA ARG A 53 18.75 -20.92 17.10
C ARG A 53 19.96 -20.09 16.69
N THR A 54 19.68 -18.88 16.20
CA THR A 54 20.73 -17.94 15.77
C THR A 54 21.65 -17.56 16.93
N LEU A 55 21.07 -17.32 18.10
CA LEU A 55 21.84 -16.99 19.31
C LEU A 55 22.81 -18.12 19.72
N VAL A 56 22.34 -19.38 19.77
CA VAL A 56 23.17 -20.53 20.12
C VAL A 56 24.32 -20.69 19.13
N VAL A 57 24.04 -20.56 17.81
CA VAL A 57 25.08 -20.63 16.77
C VAL A 57 26.10 -19.50 16.93
N GLN A 58 25.65 -18.26 17.16
CA GLN A 58 26.57 -17.14 17.34
C GLN A 58 27.43 -17.27 18.60
N LEU A 59 26.83 -17.73 19.69
CA LEU A 59 27.59 -17.98 20.93
C LEU A 59 28.62 -19.09 20.76
N ALA A 60 28.28 -20.17 20.05
CA ALA A 60 29.17 -21.29 19.79
C ALA A 60 30.35 -20.96 18.84
N GLN A 61 30.17 -19.97 17.96
CA GLN A 61 31.18 -19.54 16.99
C GLN A 61 32.10 -18.43 17.52
N ARG A 62 31.87 -17.90 18.73
CA ARG A 62 32.78 -16.88 19.31
C ARG A 62 34.18 -17.43 19.47
N PRO A 63 35.24 -16.67 19.13
CA PRO A 63 36.63 -17.13 19.22
C PRO A 63 37.05 -17.61 20.61
N ASN A 64 36.41 -17.13 21.65
CA ASN A 64 36.69 -17.45 23.05
C ASN A 64 35.55 -18.20 23.77
N ALA A 65 34.64 -18.83 23.03
CA ALA A 65 33.46 -19.50 23.58
C ALA A 65 33.83 -20.63 24.59
N SER A 66 34.99 -21.26 24.44
CA SER A 66 35.50 -22.29 25.31
C SER A 66 36.55 -21.83 26.29
N SER A 67 37.03 -20.58 26.21
CA SER A 67 38.14 -20.08 27.04
C SER A 67 37.64 -19.49 28.36
N GLY A 68 38.47 -19.61 29.42
CA GLY A 68 38.15 -19.07 30.75
C GLY A 68 37.19 -19.90 31.58
N GLY A 69 36.73 -21.07 31.10
CA GLY A 69 35.82 -21.96 31.82
C GLY A 69 34.48 -21.32 32.18
N PRO A 70 33.71 -21.88 33.14
CA PRO A 70 32.42 -21.36 33.54
C PRO A 70 32.43 -19.91 34.06
N HIS A 71 33.50 -19.49 34.71
CA HIS A 71 33.64 -18.12 35.20
C HIS A 71 33.91 -17.11 34.08
N GLY A 72 34.59 -17.52 33.02
CA GLY A 72 34.78 -16.67 31.84
C GLY A 72 33.50 -16.33 31.10
N GLN A 73 32.44 -17.12 31.31
CA GLN A 73 31.11 -16.85 30.70
C GLN A 73 30.35 -15.74 31.42
N LEU A 74 30.76 -15.32 32.61
CA LEU A 74 30.15 -14.20 33.31
C LEU A 74 30.23 -12.87 32.51
N ASP A 75 31.26 -12.70 31.70
CA ASP A 75 31.38 -11.53 30.81
C ASP A 75 30.29 -11.51 29.71
N SER A 76 29.66 -12.65 29.46
CA SER A 76 28.54 -12.75 28.49
C SER A 76 27.15 -12.50 29.10
N LEU A 77 27.07 -12.34 30.42
CA LEU A 77 25.80 -12.15 31.13
C LEU A 77 24.91 -11.04 30.54
N PRO A 78 25.40 -9.84 30.18
CA PRO A 78 24.53 -8.78 29.66
C PRO A 78 23.85 -9.17 28.34
N VAL A 79 24.54 -9.91 27.46
CA VAL A 79 24.01 -10.38 26.18
C VAL A 79 23.00 -11.50 26.40
N ILE A 80 23.34 -12.47 27.27
CA ILE A 80 22.46 -13.59 27.57
C ILE A 80 21.19 -13.14 28.29
N ARG A 81 21.32 -12.22 29.25
CA ARG A 81 20.17 -11.59 29.92
C ARG A 81 19.22 -10.98 28.88
N ARG A 82 19.75 -10.14 27.99
CA ARG A 82 18.93 -9.47 26.98
C ARG A 82 18.17 -10.48 26.10
N ALA A 83 18.79 -11.61 25.80
CA ALA A 83 18.14 -12.67 25.04
C ALA A 83 17.00 -13.34 25.83
N LEU A 84 17.22 -13.64 27.12
CA LEU A 84 16.21 -14.20 28.03
C LEU A 84 15.01 -13.26 28.24
N ASP A 85 15.25 -11.94 28.24
CA ASP A 85 14.19 -10.93 28.41
C ASP A 85 13.34 -10.75 27.13
N LEU A 86 13.98 -10.82 25.97
CA LEU A 86 13.32 -10.53 24.69
C LEU A 86 12.63 -11.76 24.08
N THR A 87 12.94 -12.97 24.56
CA THR A 87 12.43 -14.19 23.96
C THR A 87 11.70 -15.06 25.00
N PRO A 88 10.37 -14.95 25.13
CA PRO A 88 9.61 -15.64 26.19
C PRO A 88 9.78 -17.16 26.22
N MET A 89 9.94 -17.80 25.05
CA MET A 89 10.15 -19.25 24.94
C MET A 89 11.54 -19.71 25.42
N LEU A 90 12.51 -18.79 25.52
CA LEU A 90 13.86 -19.10 25.99
C LEU A 90 13.87 -19.22 27.50
N SER A 91 14.00 -20.44 28.02
CA SER A 91 13.94 -20.74 29.45
C SER A 91 15.30 -20.63 30.13
N ALA A 92 16.34 -21.12 29.47
CA ALA A 92 17.71 -21.09 29.98
C ALA A 92 18.73 -21.08 28.84
N ILE A 93 19.93 -20.60 29.15
CA ILE A 93 21.15 -20.77 28.30
C ILE A 93 22.26 -21.37 29.17
N TYR A 94 23.01 -22.23 28.57
CA TYR A 94 24.11 -22.91 29.29
C TYR A 94 25.28 -23.26 28.38
N VAL A 95 26.42 -23.37 29.00
CA VAL A 95 27.67 -23.82 28.37
C VAL A 95 28.24 -24.97 29.19
N GLY A 96 28.32 -26.15 28.60
CA GLY A 96 28.97 -27.30 29.17
C GLY A 96 30.37 -27.46 28.59
N PHE A 97 31.35 -27.62 29.45
CA PHE A 97 32.77 -27.76 29.07
C PHE A 97 33.22 -29.21 29.08
N ALA A 98 34.15 -29.54 28.21
CA ALA A 98 34.69 -30.87 28.09
C ALA A 98 35.49 -31.36 29.33
N ASP A 99 35.91 -30.47 30.20
CA ASP A 99 36.54 -30.77 31.48
C ASP A 99 35.54 -31.07 32.61
N GLY A 100 34.24 -30.99 32.34
CA GLY A 100 33.15 -31.17 33.29
C GLY A 100 32.62 -29.90 33.94
N GLY A 101 33.18 -28.74 33.61
CA GLY A 101 32.65 -27.44 34.02
C GLY A 101 31.31 -27.13 33.37
N MET A 102 30.53 -26.32 34.03
CA MET A 102 29.22 -25.85 33.49
C MET A 102 28.91 -24.45 33.93
N PHE A 103 28.46 -23.65 32.98
CA PHE A 103 27.77 -22.38 33.18
C PHE A 103 26.32 -22.59 32.76
N TYR A 104 25.38 -22.17 33.61
CA TYR A 104 23.96 -22.28 33.35
C TYR A 104 23.26 -21.01 33.87
N ILE A 105 22.45 -20.36 33.05
CA ILE A 105 21.65 -19.20 33.46
C ILE A 105 20.21 -19.37 33.01
N ARG A 106 19.31 -19.04 33.91
CA ARG A 106 17.88 -18.94 33.58
C ARG A 106 17.22 -17.74 34.26
N ARG A 107 16.11 -17.29 33.67
CA ARG A 107 15.20 -16.35 34.32
C ARG A 107 14.34 -17.08 35.37
N LEU A 108 14.07 -16.41 36.47
CA LEU A 108 13.27 -16.97 37.56
C LEU A 108 11.83 -16.44 37.47
N ASP A 109 10.84 -17.34 37.48
CA ASP A 109 9.46 -16.97 37.69
C ASP A 109 9.23 -16.71 39.20
N PHE A 110 8.85 -15.47 39.54
CA PHE A 110 8.83 -14.92 40.89
C PHE A 110 8.11 -15.81 41.93
N LYS A 111 6.99 -16.45 41.55
CA LYS A 111 6.23 -17.33 42.46
C LYS A 111 6.78 -18.75 42.62
N ALA A 112 7.42 -19.28 41.57
CA ALA A 112 7.96 -20.64 41.57
C ALA A 112 9.37 -20.67 42.21
N ALA A 113 10.17 -19.64 42.00
CA ALA A 113 11.53 -19.53 42.49
C ALA A 113 11.61 -19.43 44.02
N GLN A 114 10.68 -18.73 44.66
CA GLN A 114 10.62 -18.61 46.11
C GLN A 114 10.31 -19.96 46.78
N ARG A 115 9.49 -20.82 46.17
CA ARG A 115 9.08 -22.10 46.77
C ARG A 115 10.07 -23.22 46.59
N ASN A 116 10.75 -23.28 45.47
CA ASN A 116 11.54 -24.44 45.07
C ASN A 116 13.04 -24.26 45.22
N GLU A 117 13.58 -23.02 45.20
CA GLU A 117 15.02 -22.78 45.12
C GLU A 117 15.55 -21.89 46.24
N ASN A 118 14.71 -21.50 47.23
CA ASN A 118 15.10 -20.58 48.28
C ASN A 118 15.83 -19.34 47.77
N ALA A 119 15.36 -18.79 46.62
CA ALA A 119 15.91 -17.60 46.00
C ALA A 119 15.53 -16.34 46.78
N PRO A 120 16.38 -15.31 46.83
CA PRO A 120 16.01 -14.02 47.38
C PRO A 120 14.76 -13.42 46.70
N ALA A 121 13.97 -12.67 47.44
CA ALA A 121 12.70 -12.12 46.89
C ALA A 121 12.86 -11.19 45.68
N GLN A 122 14.04 -10.65 45.45
CA GLN A 122 14.36 -9.72 44.36
C GLN A 122 15.10 -10.42 43.19
N ALA A 123 15.35 -11.75 43.30
CA ALA A 123 16.11 -12.48 42.31
C ALA A 123 15.29 -12.68 41.02
N ALA A 124 15.79 -12.12 39.94
CA ALA A 124 15.26 -12.26 38.58
C ALA A 124 15.97 -13.35 37.77
N TYR A 125 17.24 -13.57 38.06
CA TYR A 125 18.04 -14.55 37.34
C TYR A 125 18.82 -15.43 38.32
N MET A 126 19.04 -16.67 37.91
CA MET A 126 19.86 -17.66 38.60
C MET A 126 20.97 -18.12 37.67
N VAL A 127 22.19 -18.03 38.16
CA VAL A 127 23.41 -18.51 37.45
C VAL A 127 24.06 -19.63 38.23
N HIS A 128 24.19 -20.78 37.63
CA HIS A 128 24.98 -21.90 38.15
C HIS A 128 26.37 -21.91 37.52
N LEU A 129 27.37 -22.02 38.35
CA LEU A 129 28.77 -22.23 37.95
C LEU A 129 29.30 -23.51 38.60
N SER A 130 29.68 -24.45 37.77
CA SER A 130 30.26 -25.70 38.19
C SER A 130 31.66 -25.81 37.61
N GLU A 131 32.67 -25.95 38.46
CA GLU A 131 34.06 -26.13 38.04
C GLU A 131 34.64 -27.43 38.67
N PRO A 132 35.44 -28.22 37.90
CA PRO A 132 36.22 -29.29 38.47
C PRO A 132 37.37 -28.70 39.29
N GLY A 133 37.33 -28.87 40.63
CA GLY A 133 38.40 -28.43 41.53
C GLY A 133 37.93 -27.73 42.81
N PRO A 134 38.82 -27.03 43.54
CA PRO A 134 38.52 -26.48 44.87
C PRO A 134 37.52 -25.34 44.91
N ARG A 135 37.15 -24.72 43.75
CA ARG A 135 36.14 -23.66 43.67
C ARG A 135 34.74 -24.22 43.79
N GLY A 136 34.51 -25.49 43.50
CA GLY A 136 33.24 -26.17 43.68
C GLY A 136 32.08 -25.61 42.84
N ASN A 137 30.88 -26.10 43.14
CA ASN A 137 29.65 -25.69 42.45
C ASN A 137 29.00 -24.53 43.21
N THR A 138 28.69 -23.45 42.50
CA THR A 138 28.07 -22.28 43.11
C THR A 138 26.83 -21.83 42.31
N VAL A 139 25.80 -21.39 43.04
CA VAL A 139 24.64 -20.73 42.49
C VAL A 139 24.67 -19.27 42.90
N ARG A 140 24.49 -18.41 41.95
CA ARG A 140 24.41 -16.97 42.10
C ARG A 140 23.03 -16.46 41.69
N PHE A 141 22.47 -15.61 42.51
CA PHE A 141 21.19 -14.99 42.24
C PHE A 141 21.41 -13.50 41.94
N TYR A 142 20.82 -13.05 40.86
CA TYR A 142 20.90 -11.66 40.38
C TYR A 142 19.52 -11.04 40.29
N ASP A 143 19.41 -9.74 40.51
CA ASP A 143 18.19 -8.95 40.28
C ASP A 143 17.98 -8.63 38.77
N GLU A 144 17.00 -7.76 38.48
CA GLU A 144 16.72 -7.32 37.10
C GLU A 144 17.85 -6.49 36.50
N GLU A 145 18.65 -5.78 37.29
CA GLU A 145 19.80 -4.98 36.89
C GLU A 145 21.10 -5.78 36.78
N MET A 146 21.06 -7.08 37.11
CA MET A 146 22.20 -7.99 37.16
C MET A 146 23.17 -7.70 38.31
N GLU A 147 22.70 -7.11 39.41
CA GLU A 147 23.46 -7.00 40.65
C GLU A 147 23.39 -8.33 41.41
N LEU A 148 24.51 -8.75 41.93
CA LEU A 148 24.61 -10.02 42.66
C LEU A 148 23.96 -9.93 44.05
N LEU A 149 22.89 -10.67 44.27
CA LEU A 149 22.14 -10.69 45.51
C LEU A 149 22.67 -11.72 46.52
N LEU A 150 23.00 -12.94 46.04
CA LEU A 150 23.41 -14.04 46.91
C LEU A 150 24.26 -15.04 46.13
N THR A 151 25.27 -15.60 46.80
CA THR A 151 26.00 -16.76 46.31
C THR A 151 25.93 -17.89 47.36
N ARG A 152 25.63 -19.11 46.93
CA ARG A 152 25.69 -20.32 47.76
C ARG A 152 26.27 -21.49 47.01
N THR A 153 26.73 -22.52 47.73
CA THR A 153 27.10 -23.82 47.18
C THR A 153 25.86 -24.63 46.87
N ALA A 154 25.83 -25.30 45.71
CA ALA A 154 24.74 -26.20 45.29
C ALA A 154 25.31 -27.40 44.52
N GLU A 155 24.66 -28.56 44.64
CA GLU A 155 24.95 -29.67 43.76
C GLU A 155 24.31 -29.46 42.39
N PHE A 156 25.00 -29.77 41.31
CA PHE A 156 24.53 -29.68 39.94
C PHE A 156 25.00 -30.88 39.10
N GLN A 157 24.17 -31.30 38.15
CA GLN A 157 24.51 -32.42 37.23
C GLN A 157 25.64 -31.94 36.31
N ARG A 158 26.60 -32.83 36.07
CA ARG A 158 27.72 -32.55 35.16
C ARG A 158 27.22 -32.57 33.70
N PRO A 159 27.85 -31.79 32.80
CA PRO A 159 27.49 -31.79 31.39
C PRO A 159 27.53 -33.19 30.77
N HIS A 160 28.48 -34.00 31.19
CA HIS A 160 28.65 -35.37 30.72
C HIS A 160 27.49 -36.32 31.07
N ASP A 161 26.61 -35.95 32.01
CA ASP A 161 25.44 -36.75 32.37
C ASP A 161 24.19 -36.33 31.56
N MET A 162 24.36 -35.32 30.67
CA MET A 162 23.23 -34.72 29.93
C MET A 162 23.25 -35.13 28.45
N THR A 163 22.07 -35.52 27.96
CA THR A 163 21.89 -36.04 26.59
C THR A 163 22.24 -35.02 25.50
N TRP A 164 21.89 -33.73 25.71
CA TRP A 164 22.21 -32.67 24.77
C TRP A 164 23.70 -32.45 24.56
N PHE A 165 24.50 -32.64 25.62
CA PHE A 165 25.96 -32.47 25.58
C PHE A 165 26.63 -33.49 24.68
N HIS A 166 26.26 -34.77 24.83
CA HIS A 166 26.79 -35.85 23.98
C HIS A 166 26.32 -35.70 22.54
N ALA A 167 25.02 -35.48 22.37
CA ALA A 167 24.41 -35.37 21.03
C ALA A 167 25.02 -34.22 20.21
N ALA A 168 25.30 -33.06 20.83
CA ALA A 168 25.92 -31.93 20.15
C ALA A 168 27.40 -32.13 19.82
N ARG A 169 28.10 -32.99 20.54
CA ARG A 169 29.52 -33.33 20.26
C ARG A 169 29.67 -34.40 19.18
N GLU A 170 28.71 -35.30 19.06
CA GLU A 170 28.72 -36.37 18.07
C GLU A 170 28.30 -35.90 16.67
N ARG A 171 27.51 -34.86 16.58
CA ARG A 171 27.02 -34.30 15.31
C ARG A 171 27.69 -32.96 15.01
N SER A 172 28.16 -32.80 13.80
CA SER A 172 28.62 -31.47 13.35
C SER A 172 27.43 -30.55 13.09
N GLY A 173 27.32 -29.42 13.82
CA GLY A 173 26.29 -28.37 13.66
C GLY A 173 25.32 -28.31 14.83
N LEU A 174 24.26 -27.57 14.62
CA LEU A 174 23.21 -27.40 15.61
C LEU A 174 22.34 -28.65 15.71
N ILE A 175 22.03 -29.02 16.93
CA ILE A 175 21.11 -30.15 17.21
C ILE A 175 19.92 -29.65 18.02
N ARG A 176 18.80 -30.33 17.88
CA ARG A 176 17.63 -30.21 18.75
C ARG A 176 17.40 -31.60 19.43
N THR A 177 17.19 -31.59 20.73
CA THR A 177 16.84 -32.83 21.47
C THR A 177 15.35 -33.18 21.24
N PRO A 178 14.96 -34.46 21.45
CA PRO A 178 13.55 -34.76 21.70
C PRO A 178 13.01 -33.91 22.84
N ALA A 179 11.71 -33.73 22.90
CA ALA A 179 11.09 -32.96 23.98
C ALA A 179 11.20 -33.69 25.32
N PHE A 180 11.46 -32.92 26.36
CA PHE A 180 11.59 -33.43 27.73
C PHE A 180 11.10 -32.40 28.76
N MET A 181 11.03 -32.74 30.01
CA MET A 181 10.72 -31.84 31.10
C MET A 181 11.94 -30.96 31.41
N LEU A 182 11.80 -29.66 31.19
CA LEU A 182 12.84 -28.69 31.51
C LEU A 182 12.98 -28.52 33.03
N PRO A 183 14.14 -27.99 33.52
CA PRO A 183 14.33 -27.64 34.94
C PRO A 183 13.28 -26.61 35.45
N SER A 184 12.65 -25.85 34.57
CA SER A 184 11.50 -24.96 34.88
C SER A 184 10.19 -25.68 35.17
N ARG A 185 10.14 -27.03 35.02
CA ARG A 185 8.96 -27.89 35.02
C ARG A 185 7.98 -27.65 33.87
N ASP A 186 8.42 -27.00 32.80
CA ASP A 186 7.71 -26.91 31.55
C ASP A 186 8.15 -28.00 30.59
N ILE A 187 7.30 -28.33 29.63
CA ILE A 187 7.72 -29.20 28.52
C ILE A 187 8.44 -28.35 27.49
N GLY A 188 9.55 -28.86 26.99
CA GLY A 188 10.32 -28.14 25.97
C GLY A 188 11.40 -29.06 25.36
N PHE A 189 12.28 -28.45 24.60
CA PHE A 189 13.44 -29.13 24.02
C PHE A 189 14.66 -28.25 24.14
N ALA A 190 15.82 -28.83 24.07
CA ALA A 190 17.09 -28.13 24.04
C ALA A 190 17.61 -28.01 22.62
N ILE A 191 18.18 -26.87 22.30
CA ILE A 191 18.97 -26.64 21.10
C ILE A 191 20.41 -26.47 21.54
N ALA A 192 21.33 -27.21 20.94
CA ALA A 192 22.72 -27.17 21.35
C ALA A 192 23.68 -27.28 20.18
N GLN A 193 24.84 -26.65 20.32
CA GLN A 193 25.93 -26.71 19.35
C GLN A 193 27.29 -26.75 20.03
N ALA A 194 28.15 -27.60 19.54
CA ALA A 194 29.54 -27.64 19.98
C ALA A 194 30.34 -26.45 19.42
N THR A 195 31.26 -25.92 20.20
CA THR A 195 32.22 -24.91 19.73
C THR A 195 33.14 -25.49 18.67
N ALA A 196 33.73 -24.67 17.83
CA ALA A 196 34.60 -25.10 16.73
C ALA A 196 35.84 -25.91 17.19
N ASP A 197 36.31 -25.69 18.40
CA ASP A 197 37.41 -26.44 19.02
C ASP A 197 36.98 -27.71 19.78
N GLY A 198 35.68 -27.99 19.85
CA GLY A 198 35.10 -29.14 20.52
C GLY A 198 35.22 -29.14 22.05
N LYS A 199 35.71 -28.05 22.66
CA LYS A 199 35.98 -27.99 24.11
C LYS A 199 34.76 -27.58 24.94
N ALA A 200 33.74 -27.00 24.31
CA ALA A 200 32.51 -26.68 24.98
C ALA A 200 31.28 -26.95 24.07
N VAL A 201 30.13 -27.04 24.67
CA VAL A 201 28.83 -27.09 24.00
C VAL A 201 27.97 -25.99 24.58
N ILE A 202 27.41 -25.15 23.71
CA ILE A 202 26.45 -24.14 24.10
C ILE A 202 25.06 -24.66 23.81
N GLY A 203 24.16 -24.52 24.78
CA GLY A 203 22.79 -24.96 24.68
C GLY A 203 21.82 -23.94 25.21
N ALA A 204 20.58 -24.04 24.75
CA ALA A 204 19.45 -23.23 25.18
C ALA A 204 18.21 -24.09 25.31
N ASP A 205 17.46 -23.90 26.39
CA ASP A 205 16.20 -24.58 26.64
C ASP A 205 15.02 -23.71 26.16
N LEU A 206 14.14 -24.29 25.35
CA LEU A 206 12.92 -23.70 24.85
C LEU A 206 11.70 -24.31 25.52
N ALA A 207 10.90 -23.51 26.21
CA ALA A 207 9.65 -23.94 26.84
C ALA A 207 8.46 -23.76 25.90
N LEU A 208 7.57 -24.76 25.85
CA LEU A 208 6.40 -24.79 24.95
C LEU A 208 5.09 -24.44 25.63
N LYS A 209 5.11 -23.97 26.90
CA LYS A 209 3.89 -23.70 27.70
C LYS A 209 2.94 -22.68 27.05
N ASP A 210 3.48 -21.63 26.46
CA ASP A 210 2.68 -20.56 25.87
C ASP A 210 2.02 -20.99 24.56
N LEU A 211 2.58 -22.01 23.89
CA LEU A 211 2.04 -22.56 22.66
C LEU A 211 0.69 -23.28 22.89
N SER A 212 0.52 -23.96 24.02
CA SER A 212 -0.76 -24.58 24.35
C SER A 212 -1.88 -23.54 24.58
N ALA A 213 -1.53 -22.39 25.15
CA ALA A 213 -2.47 -21.28 25.29
C ALA A 213 -2.82 -20.64 23.93
N SER A 214 -1.85 -20.54 23.01
CA SER A 214 -2.08 -20.10 21.65
C SER A 214 -3.01 -21.04 20.88
N LEU A 215 -2.74 -22.34 20.91
CA LEU A 215 -3.61 -23.38 20.31
C LEU A 215 -5.04 -23.33 20.85
N SER A 216 -5.22 -23.04 22.13
CA SER A 216 -6.53 -22.94 22.75
C SER A 216 -7.36 -21.76 22.24
N ARG A 217 -6.72 -20.64 21.88
CA ARG A 217 -7.36 -19.45 21.31
C ARG A 217 -7.79 -19.62 19.85
N GLN A 218 -7.11 -20.50 19.13
CA GLN A 218 -7.29 -20.70 17.68
C GLN A 218 -8.32 -21.79 17.35
N ARG A 219 -9.13 -22.24 18.32
CA ARG A 219 -10.17 -23.25 18.08
C ARG A 219 -11.27 -22.76 17.16
N ALA A 220 -11.54 -23.50 16.11
CA ALA A 220 -12.57 -23.19 15.11
C ALA A 220 -14.01 -23.40 15.61
N SER A 221 -14.21 -24.20 16.66
CA SER A 221 -15.51 -24.43 17.35
C SER A 221 -15.27 -24.81 18.82
N PRO A 222 -16.30 -24.79 19.68
CA PRO A 222 -16.14 -25.12 21.09
C PRO A 222 -15.52 -26.50 21.36
N SER A 223 -15.83 -27.49 20.54
CA SER A 223 -15.27 -28.85 20.64
C SER A 223 -14.06 -29.10 19.76
N ALA A 224 -13.56 -28.09 19.03
CA ALA A 224 -12.39 -28.23 18.18
C ALA A 224 -11.15 -28.55 19.03
N GLN A 225 -10.34 -29.46 18.54
CA GLN A 225 -9.12 -29.96 19.18
C GLN A 225 -7.91 -29.66 18.30
N LEU A 226 -6.84 -29.19 18.90
CA LEU A 226 -5.57 -28.91 18.23
C LEU A 226 -4.44 -29.48 19.09
N ALA A 227 -3.44 -30.11 18.46
CA ALA A 227 -2.25 -30.58 19.15
C ALA A 227 -1.03 -30.52 18.25
N LEU A 228 0.12 -30.18 18.84
CA LEU A 228 1.44 -30.31 18.25
C LEU A 228 2.11 -31.55 18.82
N THR A 229 2.60 -32.42 17.95
CA THR A 229 3.22 -33.71 18.33
C THR A 229 4.59 -33.88 17.68
N ASP A 230 5.39 -34.79 18.22
CA ASP A 230 6.57 -35.33 17.56
C ASP A 230 6.20 -36.48 16.59
N LEU A 231 7.24 -37.08 15.98
CA LEU A 231 7.10 -38.22 15.05
C LEU A 231 6.46 -39.47 15.71
N SER A 232 6.65 -39.65 17.02
CA SER A 232 6.10 -40.76 17.78
C SER A 232 4.66 -40.55 18.26
N GLY A 233 4.08 -39.35 18.02
CA GLY A 233 2.75 -38.97 18.48
C GLY A 233 2.72 -38.50 19.94
N GLN A 234 3.87 -38.21 20.55
CA GLN A 234 3.96 -37.59 21.87
C GLN A 234 3.54 -36.10 21.74
N VAL A 235 2.69 -35.65 22.64
CA VAL A 235 2.10 -34.31 22.58
C VAL A 235 3.02 -33.29 23.24
N LEU A 236 3.38 -32.25 22.48
CA LEU A 236 4.23 -31.16 22.93
C LEU A 236 3.40 -29.96 23.39
N ALA A 237 2.27 -29.72 22.74
CA ALA A 237 1.31 -28.68 23.09
C ALA A 237 -0.09 -29.10 22.62
N ALA A 238 -1.15 -28.74 23.37
CA ALA A 238 -2.52 -29.08 23.01
C ALA A 238 -3.52 -28.02 23.47
N SER A 239 -4.62 -27.89 22.73
CA SER A 239 -5.72 -26.94 23.03
C SER A 239 -6.62 -27.38 24.19
N HIS A 240 -6.55 -28.65 24.60
CA HIS A 240 -7.31 -29.23 25.70
C HIS A 240 -6.42 -30.18 26.50
N GLY A 241 -6.75 -30.36 27.78
CA GLY A 241 -6.08 -31.28 28.65
C GLY A 241 -5.25 -30.58 29.74
N ALA A 242 -5.51 -30.90 30.98
CA ALA A 242 -4.63 -30.55 32.08
C ALA A 242 -3.45 -31.53 32.06
N TRP A 243 -2.24 -31.04 31.97
CA TRP A 243 -1.02 -31.81 32.13
C TRP A 243 -0.93 -32.30 33.57
N GLY A 244 -1.47 -33.49 33.85
CA GLY A 244 -1.33 -34.13 35.12
C GLY A 244 0.10 -34.63 35.27
N LEU A 245 0.97 -33.89 35.95
CA LEU A 245 2.32 -34.27 36.28
C LEU A 245 2.27 -35.36 37.35
N SER A 246 2.61 -36.59 37.00
CA SER A 246 2.88 -37.65 37.92
C SER A 246 4.27 -37.41 38.54
N GLU A 247 4.37 -37.34 39.87
CA GLU A 247 5.63 -37.31 40.60
C GLU A 247 6.32 -38.70 40.55
N GLY A 248 7.35 -38.83 39.66
CA GLY A 248 8.16 -40.05 39.57
C GLY A 248 9.17 -39.95 38.44
N ALA A 249 10.34 -40.49 38.64
CA ALA A 249 11.50 -40.43 37.76
C ALA A 249 11.22 -41.07 36.37
N ARG A 250 11.17 -40.28 35.36
CA ARG A 250 10.96 -40.37 33.94
C ARG A 250 9.55 -39.95 33.56
N VAL A 251 9.41 -38.70 33.27
CA VAL A 251 8.14 -38.16 32.70
C VAL A 251 8.11 -38.57 31.23
N GLU A 252 7.29 -39.57 30.89
CA GLU A 252 6.95 -39.88 29.51
C GLU A 252 5.94 -38.81 29.06
N LEU A 253 6.20 -38.16 27.91
CA LEU A 253 5.28 -37.21 27.34
C LEU A 253 3.96 -37.92 26.98
N PRO A 254 2.81 -37.32 27.25
CA PRO A 254 1.54 -37.96 26.96
C PRO A 254 1.33 -38.08 25.44
N THR A 255 0.63 -39.14 25.05
CA THR A 255 0.17 -39.33 23.66
C THR A 255 -1.20 -38.71 23.46
N LEU A 256 -1.59 -38.44 22.19
CA LEU A 256 -2.90 -37.94 21.84
C LEU A 256 -4.05 -38.78 22.44
N THR A 257 -3.83 -40.09 22.51
CA THR A 257 -4.82 -41.03 23.10
C THR A 257 -4.89 -40.90 24.62
N SER A 258 -3.76 -40.77 25.30
CA SER A 258 -3.72 -40.62 26.76
C SER A 258 -4.30 -39.30 27.26
N LEU A 259 -4.29 -38.26 26.43
CA LEU A 259 -4.94 -36.97 26.69
C LEU A 259 -6.46 -36.94 26.36
N GLY A 260 -7.03 -38.08 25.97
CA GLY A 260 -8.45 -38.12 25.62
C GLY A 260 -8.81 -37.45 24.30
N MET A 261 -7.88 -37.46 23.35
CA MET A 261 -8.05 -36.87 22.02
C MET A 261 -8.03 -37.95 20.90
N PRO A 262 -8.97 -38.90 20.90
CA PRO A 262 -8.94 -40.04 19.98
C PRO A 262 -9.08 -39.63 18.51
N ILE A 263 -9.78 -38.56 18.25
CA ILE A 263 -9.95 -38.04 16.88
C ILE A 263 -8.60 -37.49 16.32
N LEU A 264 -7.83 -36.80 17.13
CA LEU A 264 -6.51 -36.33 16.73
C LEU A 264 -5.54 -37.52 16.56
N ALA A 265 -5.63 -38.54 17.42
CA ALA A 265 -4.81 -39.74 17.26
C ALA A 265 -5.13 -40.48 15.94
N LYS A 266 -6.39 -40.52 15.55
CA LYS A 266 -6.83 -41.10 14.27
C LYS A 266 -6.42 -40.24 13.08
N ALA A 267 -6.45 -38.91 13.22
CA ALA A 267 -5.98 -37.98 12.18
C ALA A 267 -4.46 -38.04 12.02
N PHE A 268 -3.72 -38.19 13.11
CA PHE A 268 -2.26 -38.34 13.14
C PHE A 268 -1.78 -39.66 12.50
N SER A 269 -2.50 -40.77 12.67
CA SER A 269 -2.14 -42.07 12.07
C SER A 269 -2.25 -42.08 10.54
N GLY A 270 -2.89 -41.11 9.93
CA GLY A 270 -2.95 -40.88 8.48
C GLY A 270 -1.71 -40.15 7.96
N ALA A 271 -1.46 -40.25 6.65
CA ALA A 271 -0.43 -39.40 6.02
C ALA A 271 -0.75 -37.93 6.20
N PRO A 272 0.27 -37.05 6.38
CA PRO A 272 0.06 -35.60 6.43
C PRO A 272 -0.72 -35.09 5.21
N SER A 273 -1.60 -34.12 5.41
CA SER A 273 -2.40 -33.54 4.34
C SER A 273 -1.53 -32.70 3.41
N ALA A 274 -1.47 -33.03 2.15
CA ALA A 274 -0.72 -32.27 1.15
C ALA A 274 -1.42 -30.93 0.87
N LYS A 275 -2.76 -30.89 0.87
CA LYS A 275 -3.61 -29.69 0.78
C LYS A 275 -5.00 -30.01 1.33
N GLY A 276 -5.59 -29.05 2.04
CA GLY A 276 -6.96 -29.12 2.52
C GLY A 276 -7.19 -30.05 3.70
N THR A 277 -8.40 -30.02 4.19
CA THR A 277 -8.85 -30.84 5.31
C THR A 277 -9.34 -32.22 4.86
N ARG A 278 -9.50 -33.15 5.81
CA ARG A 278 -10.08 -34.49 5.58
C ARG A 278 -11.20 -34.76 6.57
N THR A 279 -12.29 -35.33 6.09
CA THR A 279 -13.38 -35.77 6.94
C THR A 279 -13.05 -37.15 7.52
N LEU A 280 -13.13 -37.28 8.85
CA LEU A 280 -13.02 -38.52 9.56
C LEU A 280 -14.27 -38.78 10.39
N ASN A 281 -14.70 -40.04 10.49
CA ASN A 281 -15.80 -40.42 11.38
C ASN A 281 -15.20 -41.00 12.67
N ASN A 282 -15.73 -40.48 13.82
CA ASN A 282 -15.36 -41.02 15.12
C ASN A 282 -16.63 -41.14 15.97
N GLU A 283 -16.98 -42.35 16.39
CA GLU A 283 -18.18 -42.68 17.20
C GLU A 283 -19.50 -42.20 16.58
N GLY A 284 -19.61 -42.26 15.24
CA GLY A 284 -20.79 -41.81 14.52
C GLY A 284 -20.87 -40.30 14.26
N ARG A 285 -19.92 -39.52 14.71
CA ARG A 285 -19.80 -38.07 14.47
C ARG A 285 -18.76 -37.81 13.40
N GLU A 286 -19.07 -37.02 12.38
CA GLU A 286 -18.14 -36.59 11.35
C GLU A 286 -17.32 -35.43 11.86
N TRP A 287 -16.02 -35.47 11.60
CA TRP A 287 -15.04 -34.45 11.99
C TRP A 287 -14.24 -34.02 10.80
N GLU A 288 -14.04 -32.72 10.64
CA GLU A 288 -13.08 -32.17 9.71
C GLU A 288 -11.71 -32.12 10.37
N THR A 289 -10.69 -32.64 9.69
CA THR A 289 -9.35 -32.78 10.27
C THR A 289 -8.28 -32.25 9.33
N LEU A 290 -7.23 -31.69 9.89
CA LEU A 290 -6.04 -31.24 9.19
C LEU A 290 -4.81 -31.80 9.90
N HIS A 291 -3.87 -32.39 9.14
CA HIS A 291 -2.60 -32.92 9.64
C HIS A 291 -1.46 -32.32 8.81
N VAL A 292 -0.67 -31.43 9.39
CA VAL A 292 0.39 -30.65 8.70
C VAL A 292 1.73 -30.88 9.36
N THR A 293 2.77 -30.98 8.54
CA THR A 293 4.16 -31.11 9.00
C THR A 293 4.78 -29.73 9.26
N ALA A 294 5.39 -29.58 10.40
CA ALA A 294 6.20 -28.43 10.79
C ALA A 294 7.70 -28.78 10.68
N GLU A 295 8.33 -28.38 9.60
CA GLU A 295 9.78 -28.56 9.46
C GLU A 295 10.51 -27.42 10.18
N LEU A 296 11.35 -27.80 11.15
CA LEU A 296 12.34 -26.96 11.81
C LEU A 296 13.72 -27.43 11.36
N ALA A 297 14.61 -26.49 11.06
CA ALA A 297 15.88 -26.72 10.38
C ALA A 297 16.91 -27.59 11.16
N ASP A 298 16.64 -27.90 12.43
CA ASP A 298 17.60 -28.42 13.39
C ASP A 298 17.17 -29.72 14.10
N GLY A 299 16.21 -30.48 13.59
CA GLY A 299 15.75 -31.71 14.19
C GLY A 299 14.68 -32.44 13.39
N GLU A 300 14.09 -33.48 14.01
CA GLU A 300 12.97 -34.20 13.41
C GLU A 300 11.76 -33.30 13.25
N PRO A 301 10.92 -33.49 12.19
CA PRO A 301 9.75 -32.69 11.94
C PRO A 301 8.74 -32.83 13.10
N LEU A 302 8.03 -31.78 13.39
CA LEU A 302 6.88 -31.75 14.27
C LEU A 302 5.58 -31.84 13.44
N TYR A 303 4.49 -32.23 14.05
CA TYR A 303 3.22 -32.41 13.38
C TYR A 303 2.12 -31.62 14.11
N LEU A 304 1.46 -30.74 13.39
CA LEU A 304 0.26 -30.05 13.89
C LEU A 304 -0.97 -30.80 13.39
N VAL A 305 -1.78 -31.26 14.33
CA VAL A 305 -3.03 -31.97 14.05
C VAL A 305 -4.19 -31.18 14.61
N MET A 306 -5.22 -30.97 13.80
CA MET A 306 -6.41 -30.21 14.14
C MET A 306 -7.65 -31.03 13.79
N ALA A 307 -8.73 -30.89 14.58
CA ALA A 307 -10.01 -31.52 14.32
C ALA A 307 -11.16 -30.68 14.87
N ALA A 308 -12.26 -30.57 14.11
CA ALA A 308 -13.50 -29.99 14.58
C ALA A 308 -14.74 -30.73 14.04
N PRO A 309 -15.84 -30.88 14.82
CA PRO A 309 -17.00 -31.65 14.41
C PRO A 309 -17.90 -30.92 13.43
N HIS A 310 -18.36 -31.62 12.40
CA HIS A 310 -19.21 -31.12 11.31
C HIS A 310 -20.52 -30.50 11.79
N ASP A 311 -21.15 -31.10 12.79
CA ASP A 311 -22.43 -30.64 13.33
C ASP A 311 -22.31 -29.25 13.99
N GLU A 312 -21.20 -28.95 14.66
CA GLU A 312 -20.95 -27.63 15.21
C GLU A 312 -20.63 -26.60 14.10
N LEU A 313 -19.86 -27.02 13.12
CA LEU A 313 -19.45 -26.17 12.00
C LEU A 313 -20.63 -25.84 11.06
N LEU A 314 -21.58 -26.76 10.94
CA LEU A 314 -22.77 -26.63 10.09
C LEU A 314 -24.05 -26.22 10.85
N ALA A 315 -23.99 -25.96 12.15
CA ALA A 315 -25.16 -25.67 12.99
C ALA A 315 -26.02 -24.52 12.45
N GLY A 316 -25.42 -23.50 11.85
CA GLY A 316 -26.12 -22.37 11.21
C GLY A 316 -26.84 -22.71 9.90
N VAL A 317 -26.48 -23.81 9.23
CA VAL A 317 -27.09 -24.19 7.94
C VAL A 317 -28.40 -24.95 8.12
N GLY A 318 -28.58 -25.63 9.28
CA GLY A 318 -29.78 -26.39 9.62
C GLY A 318 -31.04 -25.51 9.75
N THR A 319 -30.90 -24.31 10.30
CA THR A 319 -32.01 -23.38 10.49
C THR A 319 -32.51 -22.79 9.17
N LEU A 320 -31.62 -22.54 8.20
CA LEU A 320 -31.99 -22.09 6.87
C LEU A 320 -32.87 -23.07 6.11
N ARG A 321 -32.70 -24.36 6.32
CA ARG A 321 -33.53 -25.42 5.72
C ARG A 321 -34.98 -25.37 6.22
N LEU A 322 -35.19 -25.11 7.51
CA LEU A 322 -36.53 -25.06 8.12
C LEU A 322 -37.30 -23.84 7.60
N TYR A 323 -36.62 -22.67 7.50
CA TYR A 323 -37.23 -21.44 6.97
C TYR A 323 -37.56 -21.55 5.46
N ALA A 324 -36.71 -22.20 4.68
CA ALA A 324 -36.99 -22.43 3.25
C ALA A 324 -38.20 -23.34 3.02
N ILE A 325 -38.36 -24.41 3.82
CA ILE A 325 -39.52 -25.31 3.74
C ILE A 325 -40.79 -24.60 4.19
N ALA A 326 -40.75 -23.85 5.28
CA ALA A 326 -41.91 -23.13 5.82
C ALA A 326 -42.40 -22.03 4.86
N SER A 327 -41.50 -21.32 4.19
CA SER A 327 -41.87 -20.28 3.22
C SER A 327 -42.50 -20.86 1.95
N ILE A 328 -42.02 -21.99 1.46
CA ILE A 328 -42.61 -22.68 0.30
C ILE A 328 -44.05 -23.15 0.61
N LEU A 329 -44.27 -23.71 1.81
CA LEU A 329 -45.60 -24.18 2.21
C LEU A 329 -46.62 -23.04 2.37
N ALA A 330 -46.18 -21.90 2.94
CA ALA A 330 -47.03 -20.72 3.11
C ALA A 330 -47.47 -20.11 1.77
N VAL A 331 -46.53 -20.02 0.81
CA VAL A 331 -46.84 -19.52 -0.53
C VAL A 331 -47.83 -20.43 -1.28
N LEU A 332 -47.68 -21.75 -1.17
CA LEU A 332 -48.56 -22.70 -1.85
C LEU A 332 -49.99 -22.65 -1.32
N LEU A 333 -50.16 -22.47 -0.02
CA LEU A 333 -51.50 -22.51 0.64
C LEU A 333 -52.37 -21.31 0.25
N VAL A 334 -51.74 -20.20 -0.14
CA VAL A 334 -52.41 -18.96 -0.60
C VAL A 334 -52.59 -18.94 -2.11
N ALA A 335 -51.61 -19.41 -2.86
CA ALA A 335 -51.56 -19.25 -4.31
C ALA A 335 -52.54 -20.17 -5.07
N ILE A 336 -52.77 -21.40 -4.58
CA ILE A 336 -53.58 -22.40 -5.30
C ILE A 336 -55.05 -22.00 -5.45
N PRO A 337 -55.79 -21.55 -4.40
CA PRO A 337 -57.22 -21.19 -4.51
C PRO A 337 -57.45 -19.93 -5.35
N ILE A 338 -56.52 -18.94 -5.23
CA ILE A 338 -56.62 -17.65 -5.94
C ILE A 338 -56.38 -17.86 -7.44
N THR A 339 -55.42 -18.66 -7.79
CA THR A 339 -55.06 -18.91 -9.19
C THR A 339 -56.13 -19.67 -9.94
N TRP A 340 -56.81 -20.64 -9.26
CA TRP A 340 -57.88 -21.42 -9.87
C TRP A 340 -59.11 -20.55 -10.15
N TRP A 341 -59.47 -19.64 -9.24
CA TRP A 341 -60.61 -18.75 -9.37
C TRP A 341 -60.39 -17.67 -10.46
N ILE A 342 -59.19 -17.10 -10.51
CA ILE A 342 -58.79 -16.05 -11.47
C ILE A 342 -58.64 -16.63 -12.89
N ALA A 343 -58.04 -17.81 -13.03
CA ALA A 343 -57.73 -18.40 -14.33
C ALA A 343 -59.00 -18.80 -15.13
N ARG A 344 -60.11 -19.11 -14.48
CA ARG A 344 -61.30 -19.55 -15.13
C ARG A 344 -62.19 -18.43 -15.69
N ARG A 345 -62.04 -17.21 -15.16
CA ARG A 345 -62.95 -16.08 -15.50
C ARG A 345 -62.26 -15.06 -16.45
N ILE A 346 -60.95 -15.08 -16.54
CA ILE A 346 -60.17 -14.07 -17.23
C ILE A 346 -59.58 -14.57 -18.57
N SER A 347 -59.76 -15.88 -18.85
CA SER A 347 -58.95 -16.53 -19.91
C SER A 347 -59.30 -16.25 -21.35
N HIS A 348 -60.35 -15.51 -21.66
CA HIS A 348 -60.72 -15.25 -23.06
C HIS A 348 -60.40 -13.83 -23.48
N ASP A 349 -60.71 -12.80 -22.72
CA ASP A 349 -60.49 -11.40 -23.09
C ASP A 349 -59.10 -10.88 -22.80
N LEU A 350 -58.45 -11.50 -21.79
CA LEU A 350 -57.06 -11.14 -21.42
C LEU A 350 -55.98 -11.66 -22.39
N ARG A 351 -56.27 -12.62 -23.29
CA ARG A 351 -55.25 -13.05 -24.25
C ARG A 351 -54.91 -11.94 -25.25
N ASN A 352 -55.85 -11.11 -25.62
CA ASN A 352 -55.57 -9.98 -26.53
C ASN A 352 -54.85 -8.86 -25.77
N LEU A 353 -55.27 -8.57 -24.53
CA LEU A 353 -54.57 -7.61 -23.66
C LEU A 353 -53.19 -8.12 -23.20
N ALA A 354 -53.10 -9.47 -22.97
CA ALA A 354 -51.81 -10.07 -22.65
C ALA A 354 -50.82 -10.00 -23.81
N SER A 355 -51.28 -10.03 -25.08
CA SER A 355 -50.39 -9.82 -26.23
C SER A 355 -49.92 -8.40 -26.32
N ASP A 356 -50.75 -7.40 -25.97
CA ASP A 356 -50.38 -6.02 -25.93
C ASP A 356 -49.49 -5.70 -24.71
N ALA A 357 -49.79 -6.29 -23.56
CA ALA A 357 -48.92 -6.25 -22.37
C ALA A 357 -47.55 -6.90 -22.62
N LEU A 358 -47.52 -8.00 -23.40
CA LEU A 358 -46.27 -8.66 -23.84
C LEU A 358 -45.51 -7.78 -24.85
N ALA A 359 -46.22 -7.03 -25.69
CA ALA A 359 -45.60 -6.07 -26.59
C ALA A 359 -44.93 -4.94 -25.79
N ILE A 360 -45.59 -4.39 -24.78
CA ILE A 360 -45.07 -3.39 -23.83
C ILE A 360 -43.90 -3.96 -23.05
N ARG A 361 -43.98 -5.22 -22.58
CA ARG A 361 -42.89 -5.93 -21.91
C ARG A 361 -41.63 -6.10 -22.77
N HIS A 362 -41.83 -6.24 -24.10
CA HIS A 362 -40.76 -6.32 -25.07
C HIS A 362 -40.37 -4.96 -25.67
N PHE A 363 -40.80 -3.87 -25.02
CA PHE A 363 -40.57 -2.50 -25.48
C PHE A 363 -41.05 -2.25 -26.91
N ARG A 364 -42.11 -2.95 -27.36
CA ARG A 364 -42.77 -2.71 -28.62
C ARG A 364 -44.05 -1.89 -28.36
N PHE A 365 -44.05 -0.66 -28.80
CA PHE A 365 -45.15 0.29 -28.53
C PHE A 365 -46.04 0.55 -29.74
N ASP A 366 -45.98 -0.32 -30.77
CA ASP A 366 -46.70 -0.18 -32.04
C ASP A 366 -48.09 -0.84 -32.03
N GLY A 367 -48.64 -1.20 -30.87
CA GLY A 367 -49.92 -1.86 -30.70
C GLY A 367 -51.08 -0.95 -31.06
N LYS A 368 -52.14 -1.50 -31.73
CA LYS A 368 -53.40 -0.81 -32.00
C LYS A 368 -54.29 -0.77 -30.77
N ASP A 369 -55.05 0.31 -30.58
CA ASP A 369 -55.97 0.43 -29.47
C ASP A 369 -57.05 -0.64 -29.58
N VAL A 370 -57.19 -1.43 -28.50
CA VAL A 370 -58.15 -2.54 -28.39
C VAL A 370 -59.35 -2.04 -27.58
N HIS A 371 -60.50 -2.06 -28.15
CA HIS A 371 -61.77 -1.77 -27.43
C HIS A 371 -62.46 -3.08 -27.04
N SER A 372 -62.94 -3.20 -25.80
CA SER A 372 -63.62 -4.37 -25.26
C SER A 372 -65.04 -4.01 -24.82
N PHE A 373 -65.99 -4.98 -24.96
CA PHE A 373 -67.36 -4.82 -24.51
C PHE A 373 -67.58 -4.99 -22.99
N VAL A 374 -66.55 -5.35 -22.24
CA VAL A 374 -66.56 -5.48 -20.78
C VAL A 374 -66.00 -4.18 -20.26
N LEU A 375 -66.79 -3.41 -19.50
CA LEU A 375 -66.41 -2.08 -19.03
C LEU A 375 -65.08 -2.04 -18.33
N GLU A 376 -64.80 -3.05 -17.49
CA GLU A 376 -63.56 -3.19 -16.75
C GLU A 376 -62.32 -3.54 -17.64
N VAL A 377 -62.59 -4.14 -18.80
CA VAL A 377 -61.56 -4.50 -19.77
C VAL A 377 -61.27 -3.34 -20.72
N ASP A 378 -62.31 -2.52 -21.01
CA ASP A 378 -62.18 -1.30 -21.82
C ASP A 378 -61.45 -0.20 -21.02
N ASP A 379 -61.84 0.00 -19.76
CA ASP A 379 -61.09 0.85 -18.82
C ASP A 379 -59.63 0.41 -18.67
N LEU A 380 -59.41 -0.91 -18.65
CA LEU A 380 -58.05 -1.48 -18.60
C LEU A 380 -57.27 -1.25 -19.94
N ALA A 381 -57.98 -1.32 -21.08
CA ALA A 381 -57.38 -1.08 -22.38
C ALA A 381 -57.00 0.41 -22.57
N GLU A 382 -57.87 1.32 -22.10
CA GLU A 382 -57.62 2.75 -22.10
C GLU A 382 -56.45 3.10 -21.11
N ALA A 383 -56.46 2.49 -19.92
CA ALA A 383 -55.35 2.63 -18.96
C ALA A 383 -54.04 2.06 -19.50
N MET A 384 -54.09 0.93 -20.24
CA MET A 384 -52.91 0.36 -20.88
C MET A 384 -52.37 1.19 -22.04
N ALA A 385 -53.28 1.80 -22.83
CA ALA A 385 -52.88 2.74 -23.89
C ALA A 385 -52.22 3.99 -23.32
N GLY A 386 -52.77 4.55 -22.23
CA GLY A 386 -52.16 5.60 -21.44
C GLY A 386 -50.80 5.18 -20.83
N MET A 387 -50.74 4.01 -20.24
CA MET A 387 -49.50 3.44 -19.68
C MET A 387 -48.44 3.23 -20.78
N ARG A 388 -48.84 2.71 -21.97
CA ARG A 388 -47.94 2.54 -23.14
C ARG A 388 -47.30 3.87 -23.55
N SER A 389 -48.12 4.91 -23.67
CA SER A 389 -47.68 6.28 -24.02
C SER A 389 -46.73 6.82 -22.95
N THR A 390 -47.11 6.69 -21.68
CA THR A 390 -46.33 7.16 -20.52
C THR A 390 -44.99 6.42 -20.38
N VAL A 391 -45.03 5.06 -20.52
CA VAL A 391 -43.80 4.27 -20.44
C VAL A 391 -42.85 4.54 -21.61
N ARG A 392 -43.42 4.71 -22.83
CA ARG A 392 -42.60 5.07 -23.99
C ARG A 392 -41.91 6.42 -23.74
N GLN A 393 -42.66 7.43 -23.33
CA GLN A 393 -42.13 8.76 -23.06
C GLN A 393 -41.12 8.74 -21.89
N PHE A 394 -41.39 7.95 -20.84
CA PHE A 394 -40.49 7.73 -19.72
C PHE A 394 -39.15 7.08 -20.17
N LEU A 395 -39.22 6.04 -21.01
CA LEU A 395 -38.05 5.34 -21.51
C LEU A 395 -37.23 6.19 -22.50
N ASP A 396 -37.90 6.98 -23.33
CA ASP A 396 -37.23 7.90 -24.25
C ASP A 396 -36.43 8.96 -23.44
N ILE A 397 -37.04 9.50 -22.39
CA ILE A 397 -36.39 10.43 -21.45
C ILE A 397 -35.25 9.71 -20.70
N ALA A 398 -35.49 8.52 -20.16
CA ALA A 398 -34.48 7.77 -19.40
C ALA A 398 -33.29 7.33 -20.26
N SER A 399 -33.53 7.00 -21.54
CA SER A 399 -32.44 6.61 -22.46
C SER A 399 -31.57 7.82 -22.86
N GLN A 400 -32.18 8.98 -23.10
CA GLN A 400 -31.44 10.20 -23.39
C GLN A 400 -30.63 10.68 -22.16
N LEU A 401 -31.18 10.48 -20.94
CA LEU A 401 -30.53 10.77 -19.69
C LEU A 401 -29.26 9.96 -19.46
N SER A 402 -29.27 8.70 -19.89
CA SER A 402 -28.12 7.79 -19.72
C SER A 402 -26.98 8.03 -20.72
N ALA A 403 -27.25 8.74 -21.81
CA ALA A 403 -26.30 9.01 -22.88
C ALA A 403 -25.54 10.34 -22.72
N GLU A 404 -26.05 11.29 -21.90
CA GLU A 404 -25.46 12.61 -21.77
C GLU A 404 -24.37 12.64 -20.68
N ARG A 405 -23.17 13.04 -21.06
CA ARG A 405 -22.01 13.15 -20.16
C ARG A 405 -21.86 14.51 -19.52
N HIS A 406 -22.40 15.55 -20.14
CA HIS A 406 -22.29 16.94 -19.66
C HIS A 406 -23.45 17.30 -18.74
N PHE A 407 -23.16 17.66 -17.52
CA PHE A 407 -24.17 17.94 -16.49
C PHE A 407 -25.10 19.08 -16.86
N GLN A 408 -24.61 20.15 -17.49
CA GLN A 408 -25.44 21.28 -17.90
C GLN A 408 -26.39 20.89 -19.06
N SER A 409 -25.85 20.21 -20.07
CA SER A 409 -26.65 19.68 -21.19
C SER A 409 -27.72 18.70 -20.72
N LEU A 410 -27.38 17.89 -19.69
CA LEU A 410 -28.35 17.01 -19.05
C LEU A 410 -29.49 17.80 -18.44
N LEU A 411 -29.21 18.82 -17.62
CA LEU A 411 -30.22 19.63 -16.97
C LEU A 411 -31.10 20.40 -17.97
N ASP A 412 -30.47 20.97 -19.00
CA ASP A 412 -31.17 21.71 -20.06
C ASP A 412 -32.07 20.80 -20.89
N GLY A 413 -31.61 19.62 -21.25
CA GLY A 413 -32.41 18.60 -21.92
C GLY A 413 -33.59 18.13 -21.08
N LEU A 414 -33.36 17.93 -19.78
CA LEU A 414 -34.34 17.47 -18.81
C LEU A 414 -35.50 18.46 -18.65
N ILE A 415 -35.20 19.75 -18.46
CA ILE A 415 -36.23 20.74 -18.25
C ILE A 415 -37.08 20.91 -19.49
N VAL A 416 -36.49 20.90 -20.70
CA VAL A 416 -37.21 20.96 -21.98
C VAL A 416 -38.22 19.82 -22.10
N GLN A 417 -37.77 18.59 -21.86
CA GLN A 417 -38.63 17.41 -21.98
C GLN A 417 -39.72 17.36 -20.90
N THR A 418 -39.37 17.74 -19.66
CA THR A 418 -40.32 17.74 -18.55
C THR A 418 -41.44 18.80 -18.76
N VAL A 419 -41.07 19.98 -19.22
CA VAL A 419 -42.03 21.05 -19.59
C VAL A 419 -42.97 20.58 -20.69
N ALA A 420 -42.43 19.94 -21.74
CA ALA A 420 -43.23 19.39 -22.83
C ALA A 420 -44.19 18.27 -22.37
N ALA A 421 -43.69 17.32 -21.59
CA ALA A 421 -44.47 16.17 -21.09
C ALA A 421 -45.56 16.58 -20.09
N ALA A 422 -45.32 17.61 -19.27
CA ALA A 422 -46.31 18.15 -18.34
C ALA A 422 -47.27 19.12 -18.97
N HIS A 423 -47.12 19.47 -20.27
CA HIS A 423 -47.83 20.55 -20.94
C HIS A 423 -47.78 21.85 -20.14
N ALA A 424 -46.57 22.16 -19.61
CA ALA A 424 -46.33 23.37 -18.88
C ALA A 424 -45.86 24.49 -19.83
N ASP A 425 -46.09 25.75 -19.48
CA ASP A 425 -45.63 26.91 -20.24
C ASP A 425 -44.23 27.37 -19.88
N ALA A 426 -43.80 27.01 -18.66
CA ALA A 426 -42.43 27.32 -18.16
C ALA A 426 -42.03 26.31 -17.11
N GLY A 427 -40.74 26.10 -16.98
CA GLY A 427 -40.12 25.20 -15.95
C GLY A 427 -38.74 25.62 -15.56
N THR A 428 -38.38 25.29 -14.35
CA THR A 428 -37.06 25.54 -13.78
C THR A 428 -36.62 24.39 -12.85
N ILE A 429 -35.37 23.98 -12.95
CA ILE A 429 -34.73 23.08 -11.99
C ILE A 429 -33.89 23.96 -11.08
N TYR A 430 -34.24 23.96 -9.81
CA TYR A 430 -33.42 24.55 -8.75
C TYR A 430 -32.63 23.43 -8.05
N LEU A 431 -31.34 23.63 -7.89
CA LEU A 431 -30.50 22.71 -7.11
C LEU A 431 -30.07 23.35 -5.80
N MET A 432 -30.01 22.56 -4.77
CA MET A 432 -29.47 22.97 -3.47
C MET A 432 -27.98 23.28 -3.60
N ASP A 433 -27.55 24.41 -3.04
CA ASP A 433 -26.13 24.74 -2.91
C ASP A 433 -25.39 23.74 -1.96
N ASP A 434 -24.07 23.81 -1.95
CA ASP A 434 -23.25 22.91 -1.15
C ASP A 434 -23.44 23.11 0.38
N ASP A 435 -23.81 24.34 0.79
CA ASP A 435 -24.08 24.67 2.20
C ASP A 435 -25.52 24.29 2.63
N GLY A 436 -26.39 23.92 1.72
CA GLY A 436 -27.78 23.55 1.99
C GLY A 436 -28.69 24.74 2.34
N LYS A 437 -28.30 25.96 2.00
CA LYS A 437 -28.97 27.19 2.41
C LYS A 437 -29.80 27.83 1.30
N GLU A 438 -29.41 27.63 0.05
CA GLU A 438 -30.06 28.29 -1.09
C GLU A 438 -30.40 27.29 -2.19
N LEU A 439 -31.52 27.51 -2.84
CA LEU A 439 -31.93 26.87 -4.08
C LEU A 439 -31.48 27.76 -5.25
N VAL A 440 -30.48 27.28 -6.00
CA VAL A 440 -29.87 27.97 -7.12
C VAL A 440 -30.48 27.48 -8.43
N PRO A 441 -30.99 28.34 -9.32
CA PRO A 441 -31.52 27.93 -10.61
C PRO A 441 -30.39 27.35 -11.46
N SER A 442 -30.56 26.11 -11.91
CA SER A 442 -29.53 25.37 -12.65
C SER A 442 -29.94 25.05 -14.09
N ALA A 443 -31.21 25.03 -14.40
CA ALA A 443 -31.73 24.98 -15.77
C ALA A 443 -33.15 25.55 -15.81
N TRP A 444 -33.52 26.18 -16.91
CA TRP A 444 -34.86 26.73 -17.10
C TRP A 444 -35.27 26.74 -18.56
N GLN A 445 -36.56 26.55 -18.80
CA GLN A 445 -37.17 26.49 -20.11
C GLN A 445 -38.47 27.32 -20.14
N ASN A 446 -38.72 27.97 -21.27
CA ASN A 446 -39.95 28.69 -21.53
C ASN A 446 -40.45 28.36 -22.94
N VAL A 447 -41.70 27.97 -23.06
CA VAL A 447 -42.33 27.62 -24.34
C VAL A 447 -42.90 28.90 -25.00
N ASN A 448 -42.65 29.07 -26.29
CA ASN A 448 -43.23 30.09 -27.13
C ASN A 448 -42.77 31.57 -26.94
N LEU A 449 -41.50 31.84 -26.58
CA LEU A 449 -41.01 33.24 -26.57
C LEU A 449 -39.60 33.43 -27.14
N ASP A 450 -39.51 34.30 -28.17
CA ASP A 450 -38.26 34.85 -28.75
C ASP A 450 -37.53 35.85 -27.83
N ARG A 451 -37.88 35.95 -26.56
CA ARG A 451 -37.26 36.91 -25.63
C ARG A 451 -36.45 36.18 -24.56
N LEU A 452 -35.21 36.60 -24.45
CA LEU A 452 -34.30 36.34 -23.34
C LEU A 452 -35.02 36.56 -22.01
N LEU A 453 -35.38 35.47 -21.32
CA LEU A 453 -35.76 35.55 -19.91
C LEU A 453 -34.55 35.88 -19.08
N THR A 454 -34.72 36.84 -18.16
CA THR A 454 -33.79 37.01 -17.06
C THR A 454 -33.71 35.69 -16.29
N GLU A 455 -32.48 35.27 -15.98
CA GLU A 455 -32.19 34.13 -15.13
C GLU A 455 -33.04 34.18 -13.86
N PRO A 456 -33.74 33.10 -13.49
CA PRO A 456 -34.45 33.04 -12.22
C PRO A 456 -33.50 33.30 -11.06
N PRO A 457 -33.85 34.08 -10.05
CA PRO A 457 -32.97 34.35 -8.92
C PRO A 457 -32.90 33.17 -7.97
N PRO A 458 -31.82 33.02 -7.21
CA PRO A 458 -31.72 32.04 -6.14
C PRO A 458 -32.74 32.31 -5.03
N VAL A 459 -33.11 31.27 -4.29
CA VAL A 459 -34.12 31.32 -3.23
C VAL A 459 -33.56 30.71 -1.95
N ALA A 460 -33.39 31.52 -0.90
CA ALA A 460 -32.96 31.06 0.39
C ALA A 460 -33.98 30.09 1.03
N VAL A 461 -33.51 28.96 1.60
CA VAL A 461 -34.39 27.91 2.15
C VAL A 461 -34.81 28.18 3.60
N GLU A 462 -33.94 28.78 4.39
CA GLU A 462 -34.15 28.98 5.85
C GLU A 462 -34.91 30.28 6.17
N ASP A 463 -34.82 31.35 5.36
CA ASP A 463 -35.41 32.63 5.66
C ASP A 463 -36.78 32.81 4.98
N GLY A 464 -37.84 33.00 5.76
CA GLY A 464 -39.14 33.52 5.33
C GLY A 464 -40.34 32.74 5.82
N GLU A 465 -41.51 33.42 5.70
CA GLU A 465 -42.85 32.91 6.06
C GLU A 465 -43.22 31.71 5.18
N SER A 466 -44.06 30.78 5.68
CA SER A 466 -44.70 29.71 4.93
C SER A 466 -45.54 30.26 3.78
N GLY A 467 -45.62 29.60 2.65
CA GLY A 467 -46.35 29.98 1.44
C GLY A 467 -45.47 30.17 0.21
N HIS A 468 -44.15 29.94 0.30
CA HIS A 468 -43.30 29.95 -0.86
C HIS A 468 -43.15 28.54 -1.47
N PRO A 469 -43.67 28.26 -2.69
CA PRO A 469 -43.76 26.91 -3.25
C PRO A 469 -42.47 26.11 -3.24
N LEU A 470 -41.33 26.74 -3.54
CA LEU A 470 -40.02 26.08 -3.58
C LEU A 470 -39.52 25.69 -2.17
N ARG A 471 -39.67 26.61 -1.21
CA ARG A 471 -39.26 26.36 0.18
C ARG A 471 -40.13 25.29 0.84
N ASP A 472 -41.46 25.42 0.64
CA ASP A 472 -42.40 24.50 1.26
C ASP A 472 -42.24 23.10 0.68
N ALA A 473 -42.06 22.95 -0.65
CA ALA A 473 -41.75 21.65 -1.26
C ALA A 473 -40.44 21.05 -0.72
N CYS A 474 -39.42 21.86 -0.50
CA CYS A 474 -38.14 21.43 0.05
C CYS A 474 -38.28 20.98 1.51
N ARG A 475 -38.99 21.76 2.34
CA ARG A 475 -39.19 21.52 3.77
C ARG A 475 -40.12 20.34 4.06
N GLU A 476 -41.24 20.27 3.34
CA GLU A 476 -42.26 19.22 3.50
C GLU A 476 -41.86 17.92 2.80
N LYS A 477 -40.87 17.99 1.91
CA LYS A 477 -40.41 16.85 1.09
C LYS A 477 -41.58 16.21 0.34
N SER A 478 -42.52 17.03 -0.06
CA SER A 478 -43.75 16.60 -0.74
C SER A 478 -44.01 17.47 -1.96
N MET A 479 -44.63 16.89 -2.95
CA MET A 479 -45.11 17.59 -4.13
C MET A 479 -46.19 18.59 -3.74
N LEU A 480 -46.04 19.82 -4.21
CA LEU A 480 -47.03 20.90 -4.01
C LEU A 480 -47.63 21.32 -5.33
N ILE A 481 -48.95 21.40 -5.35
CA ILE A 481 -49.75 21.92 -6.47
C ILE A 481 -50.58 23.09 -5.94
N GLY A 482 -50.56 24.18 -6.68
CA GLY A 482 -51.31 25.35 -6.24
C GLY A 482 -51.44 26.44 -7.34
N GLN A 483 -51.95 27.57 -6.92
CA GLN A 483 -52.06 28.75 -7.77
C GLN A 483 -51.38 29.94 -7.07
N LEU A 484 -50.62 30.68 -7.84
CA LEU A 484 -50.03 31.97 -7.45
C LEU A 484 -50.86 33.10 -8.04
N SER A 485 -51.20 34.10 -7.19
CA SER A 485 -51.91 35.28 -7.65
C SER A 485 -50.95 36.18 -8.44
N ALA A 486 -51.48 36.84 -9.46
CA ALA A 486 -50.72 37.87 -10.21
C ALA A 486 -50.24 39.05 -9.32
N VAL A 487 -50.94 39.28 -8.20
CA VAL A 487 -50.58 40.31 -7.22
C VAL A 487 -49.97 39.66 -5.99
N GLY A 488 -48.71 40.05 -5.67
CA GLY A 488 -48.04 39.53 -4.50
C GLY A 488 -47.29 38.18 -4.71
N MET A 489 -46.66 38.00 -5.89
CA MET A 489 -45.79 36.84 -6.11
C MET A 489 -44.67 36.76 -5.08
N PRO A 490 -44.34 35.58 -4.57
CA PRO A 490 -43.25 35.40 -3.62
C PRO A 490 -41.93 35.90 -4.16
N ALA A 491 -41.07 36.41 -3.27
CA ALA A 491 -39.72 36.85 -3.60
C ALA A 491 -38.94 35.65 -4.24
N GLY A 492 -38.29 35.91 -5.38
CA GLY A 492 -37.59 34.80 -6.12
C GLY A 492 -38.44 34.19 -7.25
N LEU A 493 -39.75 34.37 -7.26
CA LEU A 493 -40.66 33.95 -8.37
C LEU A 493 -41.16 35.11 -9.23
N GLY A 494 -40.64 36.33 -9.05
CA GLY A 494 -41.01 37.53 -9.81
C GLY A 494 -40.84 37.41 -11.34
N TRP A 495 -39.98 36.53 -11.81
CA TRP A 495 -39.79 36.23 -13.23
C TRP A 495 -41.05 35.63 -13.88
N LEU A 496 -41.92 34.95 -13.08
CA LEU A 496 -43.26 34.50 -13.58
C LEU A 496 -44.18 35.65 -13.94
N ALA A 497 -44.10 36.81 -13.27
CA ALA A 497 -44.91 37.95 -13.60
C ALA A 497 -44.59 38.55 -14.99
N ALA A 498 -43.34 38.44 -15.41
CA ALA A 498 -42.92 38.81 -16.77
C ALA A 498 -43.44 37.80 -17.82
N ARG A 499 -43.61 36.56 -17.45
CA ARG A 499 -44.12 35.47 -18.33
C ARG A 499 -45.65 35.47 -18.43
N PHE A 500 -46.32 35.73 -17.31
CA PHE A 500 -47.78 35.70 -17.18
C PHE A 500 -48.34 37.07 -16.72
N PRO A 501 -48.24 38.13 -17.53
CA PRO A 501 -48.57 39.46 -17.09
C PRO A 501 -50.08 39.58 -16.74
N GLY A 502 -50.40 39.90 -15.48
CA GLY A 502 -51.74 40.08 -14.98
C GLY A 502 -52.57 38.81 -14.80
N GLN A 503 -51.97 37.62 -14.98
CA GLN A 503 -52.67 36.34 -14.87
C GLN A 503 -52.25 35.61 -13.59
N SER A 504 -53.15 34.85 -13.02
CA SER A 504 -52.78 33.84 -12.00
C SER A 504 -52.07 32.66 -12.65
N VAL A 505 -51.13 32.08 -11.96
CA VAL A 505 -50.26 31.01 -12.44
C VAL A 505 -50.52 29.74 -11.65
N SER A 506 -50.86 28.65 -12.33
CA SER A 506 -50.86 27.31 -11.73
C SER A 506 -49.43 26.77 -11.67
N PHE A 507 -49.02 26.29 -10.53
CA PHE A 507 -47.70 25.73 -10.33
C PHE A 507 -47.74 24.28 -9.85
N LEU A 508 -46.63 23.57 -10.15
CA LEU A 508 -46.29 22.26 -9.64
C LEU A 508 -44.82 22.32 -9.17
N ALA A 509 -44.62 22.14 -7.86
CA ALA A 509 -43.28 22.09 -7.26
C ALA A 509 -43.04 20.68 -6.73
N VAL A 510 -42.00 20.02 -7.24
CA VAL A 510 -41.66 18.62 -6.90
C VAL A 510 -40.24 18.58 -6.35
N PRO A 511 -40.08 18.14 -5.09
CA PRO A 511 -38.77 18.01 -4.51
C PRO A 511 -37.98 16.88 -5.19
N LEU A 512 -36.74 17.15 -5.53
CA LEU A 512 -35.79 16.18 -6.03
C LEU A 512 -35.07 15.59 -4.81
N SER A 513 -35.40 14.36 -4.45
CA SER A 513 -34.79 13.68 -3.27
C SER A 513 -33.89 12.53 -3.69
N ASN A 514 -32.70 12.49 -3.12
CA ASN A 514 -31.75 11.42 -3.37
C ASN A 514 -32.13 10.13 -2.61
N ARG A 515 -31.33 9.07 -2.75
CA ARG A 515 -31.56 7.75 -2.10
C ARG A 515 -31.56 7.81 -0.56
N GLU A 516 -30.97 8.84 0.04
CA GLU A 516 -30.93 9.06 1.49
C GLU A 516 -32.11 9.92 1.96
N ASN A 517 -33.08 10.20 1.09
CA ASN A 517 -34.22 11.09 1.35
C ASN A 517 -33.82 12.53 1.73
N ARG A 518 -32.68 13.00 1.21
CA ARG A 518 -32.28 14.39 1.26
C ARG A 518 -32.77 15.12 0.00
N THR A 519 -33.34 16.28 0.17
CA THR A 519 -33.74 17.15 -0.97
C THR A 519 -32.47 17.76 -1.56
N ILE A 520 -32.18 17.42 -2.83
CA ILE A 520 -31.04 17.93 -3.61
C ILE A 520 -31.45 19.10 -4.53
N GLY A 521 -32.74 19.38 -4.62
CA GLY A 521 -33.26 20.43 -5.44
C GLY A 521 -34.78 20.41 -5.52
N VAL A 522 -35.36 21.27 -6.33
CA VAL A 522 -36.80 21.35 -6.61
C VAL A 522 -37.01 21.55 -8.11
N LEU A 523 -37.82 20.71 -8.72
CA LEU A 523 -38.35 20.90 -10.06
C LEU A 523 -39.61 21.75 -9.95
N PHE A 524 -39.64 22.88 -10.60
CA PHE A 524 -40.75 23.82 -10.61
C PHE A 524 -41.32 23.99 -12.02
N LEU A 525 -42.61 23.74 -12.18
CA LEU A 525 -43.32 23.92 -13.44
C LEU A 525 -44.46 24.95 -13.25
N ALA A 526 -44.73 25.72 -14.28
CA ALA A 526 -45.73 26.75 -14.26
C ALA A 526 -46.53 26.76 -15.57
N LYS A 527 -47.82 27.00 -15.46
CA LYS A 527 -48.70 27.26 -16.62
C LYS A 527 -49.77 28.31 -16.31
N SER A 528 -50.39 28.90 -17.37
CA SER A 528 -51.48 29.86 -17.19
C SER A 528 -52.64 29.21 -16.45
N ALA A 529 -53.14 29.85 -15.38
CA ALA A 529 -54.31 29.38 -14.63
C ALA A 529 -55.63 29.52 -15.39
N VAL A 530 -55.60 30.22 -16.53
CA VAL A 530 -56.77 30.36 -17.40
C VAL A 530 -57.13 29.10 -18.16
N GLU A 531 -56.13 28.29 -18.45
CA GLU A 531 -56.30 27.02 -19.14
C GLU A 531 -56.59 25.93 -18.09
N THR A 532 -56.28 25.33 -17.40
CA THR A 532 -56.60 24.28 -16.43
C THR A 532 -55.48 24.07 -15.39
N ALA A 533 -55.82 23.74 -14.17
CA ALA A 533 -54.84 23.32 -13.18
C ALA A 533 -54.12 22.07 -13.64
N PHE A 534 -52.91 21.80 -13.08
CA PHE A 534 -52.24 20.50 -13.30
C PHE A 534 -53.13 19.35 -12.88
N SER A 535 -53.37 18.38 -13.78
CA SER A 535 -54.17 17.21 -13.46
C SER A 535 -53.37 16.29 -12.49
N SER A 536 -54.11 15.44 -11.75
CA SER A 536 -53.47 14.44 -10.87
C SER A 536 -52.54 13.49 -11.63
N GLU A 537 -52.84 13.20 -12.89
CA GLU A 537 -52.05 12.34 -13.76
C GLU A 537 -50.71 13.02 -14.17
N GLN A 538 -50.80 14.30 -14.60
CA GLN A 538 -49.62 15.10 -14.91
C GLN A 538 -48.71 15.24 -13.70
N ALA A 539 -49.27 15.50 -12.54
CA ALA A 539 -48.52 15.62 -11.29
C ALA A 539 -47.87 14.31 -10.88
N ALA A 540 -48.60 13.19 -10.97
CA ALA A 540 -48.07 11.87 -10.69
C ALA A 540 -46.91 11.49 -11.65
N PHE A 541 -47.07 11.81 -12.95
CA PHE A 541 -46.03 11.58 -13.94
C PHE A 541 -44.77 12.39 -13.65
N VAL A 542 -44.89 13.70 -13.40
CA VAL A 542 -43.76 14.55 -13.06
C VAL A 542 -43.09 14.10 -11.74
N ASN A 543 -43.88 13.68 -10.77
CA ASN A 543 -43.35 13.14 -9.51
C ASN A 543 -42.58 11.82 -9.71
N ALA A 544 -43.08 10.93 -10.58
CA ALA A 544 -42.36 9.69 -10.92
C ALA A 544 -41.05 10.02 -11.67
N LEU A 545 -41.10 10.99 -12.60
CA LEU A 545 -39.93 11.46 -13.34
C LEU A 545 -38.90 12.11 -12.41
N SER A 546 -39.37 12.90 -11.42
CA SER A 546 -38.48 13.57 -10.45
C SER A 546 -37.55 12.64 -9.68
N GLY A 547 -38.03 11.43 -9.37
CA GLY A 547 -37.19 10.41 -8.74
C GLY A 547 -36.03 9.97 -9.64
N THR A 548 -36.30 9.74 -10.93
CA THR A 548 -35.23 9.41 -11.91
C THR A 548 -34.29 10.58 -12.13
N LEU A 549 -34.84 11.80 -12.21
CA LEU A 549 -34.06 13.03 -12.27
C LEU A 549 -33.13 13.19 -11.07
N ALA A 550 -33.66 13.00 -9.87
CA ALA A 550 -32.90 13.10 -8.64
C ALA A 550 -31.74 12.12 -8.62
N VAL A 551 -31.98 10.87 -9.04
CA VAL A 551 -30.92 9.85 -9.12
C VAL A 551 -29.86 10.22 -10.17
N ALA A 552 -30.27 10.72 -11.35
CA ALA A 552 -29.33 11.14 -12.39
C ALA A 552 -28.46 12.31 -11.91
N ILE A 553 -29.08 13.32 -11.28
CA ILE A 553 -28.40 14.49 -10.72
C ILE A 553 -27.45 14.06 -9.57
N ASP A 554 -27.94 13.21 -8.68
CA ASP A 554 -27.14 12.71 -7.54
C ASP A 554 -25.94 11.88 -8.00
N ASN A 555 -26.12 11.00 -8.99
CA ASN A 555 -25.04 10.24 -9.61
C ASN A 555 -23.97 11.16 -10.25
N GLN A 556 -24.42 12.20 -10.96
CA GLN A 556 -23.50 13.17 -11.56
C GLN A 556 -22.76 14.01 -10.50
N ARG A 557 -23.46 14.39 -9.41
CA ARG A 557 -22.82 15.05 -8.26
C ARG A 557 -21.79 14.14 -7.59
N LEU A 558 -22.14 12.87 -7.37
CA LEU A 558 -21.22 11.88 -6.82
C LEU A 558 -20.01 11.67 -7.72
N MET A 559 -20.22 11.56 -9.03
CA MET A 559 -19.09 11.43 -9.97
C MET A 559 -18.17 12.66 -9.94
N ARG A 560 -18.75 13.89 -9.89
CA ARG A 560 -17.95 15.10 -9.73
C ARG A 560 -17.21 15.16 -8.40
N ALA A 561 -17.88 14.80 -7.31
CA ALA A 561 -17.25 14.75 -5.99
C ALA A 561 -16.13 13.69 -5.95
N GLN A 562 -16.35 12.53 -6.57
CA GLN A 562 -15.32 11.49 -6.71
C GLN A 562 -14.13 11.98 -7.55
N LYS A 563 -14.39 12.68 -8.66
CA LYS A 563 -13.34 13.28 -9.49
C LYS A 563 -12.56 14.34 -8.71
N ALA A 564 -13.26 15.24 -8.01
CA ALA A 564 -12.62 16.25 -7.16
C ALA A 564 -11.80 15.64 -6.02
N LEU A 565 -12.30 14.55 -5.42
CA LEU A 565 -11.54 13.79 -4.41
C LEU A 565 -10.29 13.17 -5.01
N LEU A 566 -10.41 12.56 -6.19
CA LEU A 566 -9.26 11.99 -6.90
C LEU A 566 -8.22 13.06 -7.21
N ASP A 567 -8.65 14.21 -7.73
CA ASP A 567 -7.76 15.35 -7.99
C ASP A 567 -7.08 15.84 -6.70
N ALA A 568 -7.83 15.92 -5.60
CA ALA A 568 -7.28 16.31 -4.31
C ALA A 568 -6.23 15.28 -3.81
N VAL A 569 -6.51 13.99 -3.94
CA VAL A 569 -5.55 12.92 -3.57
C VAL A 569 -4.30 12.99 -4.44
N ILE A 570 -4.44 13.18 -5.75
CA ILE A 570 -3.31 13.35 -6.68
C ILE A 570 -2.45 14.54 -6.25
N ARG A 571 -3.06 15.69 -5.94
CA ARG A 571 -2.34 16.88 -5.46
C ARG A 571 -1.65 16.66 -4.11
N VAL A 572 -2.26 15.90 -3.20
CA VAL A 572 -1.63 15.53 -1.93
C VAL A 572 -0.43 14.61 -2.17
N VAL A 573 -0.53 13.64 -3.07
CA VAL A 573 0.59 12.76 -3.45
C VAL A 573 1.71 13.57 -4.08
N ALA A 574 1.39 14.45 -5.05
CA ALA A 574 2.37 15.34 -5.67
C ALA A 574 3.02 16.28 -4.64
N GLY A 575 2.24 16.86 -3.73
CA GLY A 575 2.75 17.66 -2.62
C GLY A 575 3.64 16.89 -1.65
N ALA A 576 3.36 15.61 -1.42
CA ALA A 576 4.22 14.74 -0.61
C ALA A 576 5.56 14.45 -1.30
N ILE A 577 5.57 14.37 -2.64
CA ILE A 577 6.79 14.24 -3.43
C ILE A 577 7.64 15.51 -3.30
N ASP A 578 7.00 16.68 -3.48
CA ASP A 578 7.67 17.98 -3.33
C ASP A 578 8.17 18.20 -1.88
N ALA A 579 7.42 17.75 -0.87
CA ALA A 579 7.83 17.88 0.53
C ALA A 579 8.99 16.97 0.93
N LYS A 580 9.29 15.93 0.14
CA LYS A 580 10.37 14.98 0.41
C LYS A 580 11.75 15.62 0.23
N SER A 581 11.90 16.53 -0.72
CA SER A 581 13.12 17.30 -0.91
C SER A 581 12.78 18.79 -0.86
N PRO A 582 13.47 19.59 -0.02
CA PRO A 582 13.25 21.02 0.04
C PRO A 582 13.58 21.75 -1.29
N TYR A 583 14.18 21.05 -2.22
CA TYR A 583 14.66 21.56 -3.50
C TYR A 583 13.77 21.17 -4.70
N THR A 584 12.71 20.40 -4.46
CA THR A 584 11.69 20.09 -5.47
C THR A 584 10.38 20.84 -5.24
N GLY A 585 10.40 21.84 -4.34
CA GLY A 585 9.24 22.64 -3.98
C GLY A 585 8.61 23.33 -5.18
N GLY A 586 7.48 22.83 -5.68
CA GLY A 586 6.73 23.34 -6.80
C GLY A 586 7.06 22.73 -8.17
N HIS A 587 8.03 21.84 -8.31
CA HIS A 587 8.28 21.10 -9.55
C HIS A 587 7.05 20.33 -10.00
N CYS A 588 6.47 19.53 -9.09
CA CYS A 588 5.25 18.76 -9.36
C CYS A 588 4.02 19.62 -9.65
N GLN A 589 4.10 20.95 -9.46
CA GLN A 589 3.07 21.91 -9.86
C GLN A 589 3.39 22.59 -11.19
N ARG A 590 4.68 22.95 -11.40
CA ARG A 590 5.12 23.73 -12.57
C ARG A 590 5.13 22.89 -13.86
N VAL A 591 5.58 21.61 -13.79
CA VAL A 591 5.61 20.71 -14.96
C VAL A 591 4.22 20.41 -15.51
N PRO A 592 3.18 20.07 -14.70
CA PRO A 592 1.82 19.94 -15.20
C PRO A 592 1.30 21.19 -15.91
N GLU A 593 1.49 22.36 -15.31
CA GLU A 593 1.03 23.62 -15.91
C GLU A 593 1.69 23.86 -17.27
N LEU A 594 2.99 23.65 -17.38
CA LEU A 594 3.73 23.82 -18.64
C LEU A 594 3.30 22.79 -19.68
N THR A 595 3.12 21.55 -19.29
CA THR A 595 2.66 20.48 -20.17
C THR A 595 1.28 20.80 -20.75
N LEU A 596 0.35 21.26 -19.90
CA LEU A 596 -0.99 21.66 -20.34
C LEU A 596 -0.96 22.92 -21.23
N MET A 597 -0.12 23.93 -20.93
CA MET A 597 0.07 25.10 -21.78
C MET A 597 0.57 24.70 -23.18
N LEU A 598 1.47 23.73 -23.27
CA LEU A 598 2.00 23.25 -24.54
C LEU A 598 0.95 22.44 -25.32
N ALA A 599 0.21 21.58 -24.64
CA ALA A 599 -0.90 20.82 -25.23
C ALA A 599 -2.01 21.77 -25.75
N GLU A 600 -2.32 22.83 -24.99
CA GLU A 600 -3.28 23.84 -25.40
C GLU A 600 -2.81 24.59 -26.65
N ALA A 601 -1.52 24.95 -26.73
CA ALA A 601 -0.94 25.54 -27.92
C ALA A 601 -1.01 24.60 -29.11
N ALA A 602 -0.76 23.29 -28.92
CA ALA A 602 -0.87 22.30 -29.98
C ALA A 602 -2.30 22.12 -30.48
N CYS A 603 -3.29 22.12 -29.59
CA CYS A 603 -4.71 22.04 -29.96
C CYS A 603 -5.22 23.27 -30.69
N ARG A 604 -4.62 24.45 -30.44
CA ARG A 604 -4.99 25.72 -31.12
C ARG A 604 -4.25 25.95 -32.43
N SER A 605 -3.14 25.25 -32.66
CA SER A 605 -2.29 25.50 -33.80
C SER A 605 -2.96 25.04 -35.10
N ASP A 606 -2.93 25.93 -36.13
CA ASP A 606 -3.36 25.67 -37.49
C ASP A 606 -2.20 25.23 -38.37
N SER A 607 -0.96 25.17 -37.83
CA SER A 607 0.24 24.76 -38.55
C SER A 607 0.44 23.26 -38.50
N ARG A 608 1.00 22.67 -39.59
CA ARG A 608 1.44 21.27 -39.55
C ARG A 608 2.67 21.13 -38.62
N PRO A 609 2.78 20.03 -37.81
CA PRO A 609 1.96 18.83 -37.88
C PRO A 609 0.69 18.86 -36.98
N PHE A 610 0.42 19.97 -36.25
CA PHE A 610 -0.61 20.03 -35.21
C PHE A 610 -2.01 20.44 -35.69
N HIS A 611 -2.19 20.80 -36.96
CA HIS A 611 -3.46 21.23 -37.53
C HIS A 611 -4.65 20.32 -37.16
N ASP A 612 -4.42 19.00 -37.19
CA ASP A 612 -5.45 17.99 -36.89
C ASP A 612 -5.35 17.45 -35.46
N PHE A 613 -4.43 18.00 -34.64
CA PHE A 613 -4.27 17.59 -33.26
C PHE A 613 -5.32 18.26 -32.38
N LYS A 614 -6.22 17.45 -31.85
CA LYS A 614 -7.24 17.88 -30.90
C LYS A 614 -7.29 16.86 -29.77
N MET A 615 -7.60 17.31 -28.60
CA MET A 615 -7.77 16.49 -27.42
C MET A 615 -9.19 16.62 -26.90
N ASP A 616 -9.83 15.50 -26.63
CA ASP A 616 -11.12 15.45 -25.95
C ASP A 616 -10.96 15.61 -24.42
N GLU A 617 -12.08 15.64 -23.70
CA GLU A 617 -12.08 15.84 -22.24
C GLU A 617 -11.35 14.70 -21.51
N ASP A 618 -11.50 13.47 -21.97
CA ASP A 618 -10.86 12.28 -21.39
C ASP A 618 -9.33 12.31 -21.61
N GLU A 619 -8.86 12.80 -22.76
CA GLU A 619 -7.43 12.97 -23.07
C GLU A 619 -6.80 14.11 -22.25
N TRP A 620 -7.53 15.23 -22.03
CA TRP A 620 -7.09 16.31 -21.17
C TRP A 620 -6.93 15.85 -19.71
N GLU A 621 -7.90 15.08 -19.21
CA GLU A 621 -7.82 14.50 -17.88
C GLU A 621 -6.64 13.51 -17.76
N THR A 622 -6.47 12.65 -18.75
CA THR A 622 -5.36 11.68 -18.83
C THR A 622 -4.00 12.39 -18.77
N LEU A 623 -3.82 13.44 -19.58
CA LEU A 623 -2.59 14.23 -19.57
C LEU A 623 -2.37 14.94 -18.25
N SER A 624 -3.41 15.52 -17.67
CA SER A 624 -3.32 16.21 -16.38
C SER A 624 -2.89 15.26 -15.27
N ILE A 625 -3.55 14.10 -15.16
CA ILE A 625 -3.21 13.09 -14.13
C ILE A 625 -1.78 12.57 -14.33
N ALA A 626 -1.41 12.25 -15.57
CA ALA A 626 -0.07 11.80 -15.88
C ALA A 626 1.00 12.84 -15.51
N ALA A 627 0.74 14.10 -15.79
CA ALA A 627 1.66 15.18 -15.49
C ALA A 627 1.81 15.41 -13.97
N TRP A 628 0.72 15.35 -13.20
CA TRP A 628 0.80 15.44 -11.74
C TRP A 628 1.52 14.27 -11.08
N LEU A 629 1.48 13.09 -11.68
CA LEU A 629 2.04 11.85 -11.12
C LEU A 629 3.32 11.38 -11.81
N HIS A 630 3.87 12.14 -12.79
CA HIS A 630 5.03 11.71 -13.58
C HIS A 630 6.21 11.27 -12.73
N ASP A 631 6.40 11.91 -11.60
CA ASP A 631 7.50 11.72 -10.68
C ASP A 631 7.15 10.95 -9.39
N CYS A 632 5.97 10.30 -9.31
CA CYS A 632 5.54 9.62 -8.08
C CYS A 632 6.53 8.55 -7.58
N GLY A 633 7.30 7.96 -8.47
CA GLY A 633 8.38 7.02 -8.12
C GLY A 633 9.54 7.64 -7.33
N LYS A 634 9.72 8.97 -7.33
CA LYS A 634 10.71 9.66 -6.49
C LYS A 634 10.49 9.42 -4.98
N LEU A 635 9.29 9.02 -4.57
CA LEU A 635 9.03 8.57 -3.19
C LEU A 635 9.92 7.40 -2.77
N THR A 636 10.35 6.57 -3.69
CA THR A 636 11.21 5.41 -3.41
C THR A 636 12.71 5.75 -3.45
N THR A 637 13.08 6.90 -4.00
CA THR A 637 14.49 7.31 -4.11
C THR A 637 14.95 7.87 -2.77
N PRO A 638 16.09 7.45 -2.23
CA PRO A 638 16.62 7.98 -0.99
C PRO A 638 16.96 9.48 -1.08
N GLU A 639 16.60 10.27 -0.07
CA GLU A 639 16.82 11.72 -0.02
C GLU A 639 18.30 12.09 -0.19
N TYR A 640 19.19 11.36 0.48
CA TYR A 640 20.63 11.60 0.40
C TYR A 640 21.21 11.38 -1.01
N VAL A 641 20.49 10.76 -1.92
CA VAL A 641 20.90 10.63 -3.34
C VAL A 641 20.31 11.78 -4.15
N VAL A 642 19.06 12.15 -3.89
CA VAL A 642 18.36 13.24 -4.59
C VAL A 642 19.03 14.58 -4.30
N ASP A 643 19.36 14.82 -3.03
CA ASP A 643 19.87 16.10 -2.54
C ASP A 643 21.41 16.16 -2.47
N LYS A 644 22.09 15.16 -3.02
CA LYS A 644 23.54 15.03 -2.94
C LYS A 644 24.28 16.22 -3.57
N ALA A 645 24.93 17.03 -2.71
CA ALA A 645 25.64 18.25 -3.10
C ALA A 645 27.10 18.01 -3.51
N THR A 646 27.75 17.04 -2.90
CA THR A 646 29.16 16.74 -3.13
C THR A 646 29.36 15.25 -3.43
N LYS A 647 30.48 14.87 -4.02
CA LYS A 647 30.72 13.48 -4.47
C LYS A 647 30.81 12.48 -3.32
N LEU A 648 31.34 12.88 -2.16
CA LEU A 648 31.50 12.03 -0.97
C LEU A 648 30.30 12.08 -0.02
N GLU A 649 29.33 12.94 -0.31
CA GLU A 649 28.17 13.09 0.55
C GLU A 649 27.28 11.84 0.54
N THR A 650 26.77 11.51 1.73
CA THR A 650 25.72 10.52 1.99
C THR A 650 24.70 11.18 2.92
N LEU A 651 24.57 10.75 4.19
CA LEU A 651 23.86 11.50 5.24
C LEU A 651 24.69 12.67 5.78
N PHE A 652 25.98 12.61 5.61
CA PHE A 652 26.94 13.69 5.86
C PHE A 652 28.08 13.56 4.84
N ASP A 653 28.85 14.66 4.64
CA ASP A 653 29.96 14.67 3.70
C ASP A 653 31.18 13.98 4.31
N ARG A 654 31.54 12.82 3.74
CA ARG A 654 32.70 12.02 4.19
C ARG A 654 34.06 12.70 3.94
N ILE A 655 34.09 13.84 3.27
CA ILE A 655 35.34 14.67 3.19
C ILE A 655 35.89 15.00 4.58
N HIS A 656 35.00 15.05 5.60
CA HIS A 656 35.44 15.30 6.97
C HIS A 656 36.28 14.16 7.53
N GLU A 657 35.98 12.90 7.19
CA GLU A 657 36.79 11.74 7.56
C GLU A 657 38.14 11.76 6.86
N ILE A 658 38.15 12.07 5.56
CA ILE A 658 39.38 12.22 4.78
C ILE A 658 40.22 13.33 5.37
N ARG A 659 39.63 14.49 5.69
CA ARG A 659 40.32 15.61 6.35
C ARG A 659 41.00 15.15 7.64
N MET A 660 40.30 14.40 8.48
CA MET A 660 40.89 13.91 9.71
C MET A 660 42.07 12.97 9.47
N ARG A 661 42.02 12.12 8.44
CA ARG A 661 43.18 11.28 8.06
C ARG A 661 44.35 12.11 7.60
N PHE A 662 44.14 13.18 6.84
CA PHE A 662 45.18 14.11 6.50
C PHE A 662 45.78 14.79 7.74
N GLU A 663 44.94 15.20 8.69
CA GLU A 663 45.43 15.77 9.97
C GLU A 663 46.26 14.74 10.76
N VAL A 664 45.89 13.44 10.73
CA VAL A 664 46.72 12.37 11.33
C VAL A 664 48.08 12.30 10.64
N LEU A 665 48.13 12.26 9.31
CA LEU A 665 49.39 12.23 8.57
C LEU A 665 50.28 13.46 8.87
N LYS A 666 49.65 14.64 9.02
CA LYS A 666 50.41 15.86 9.44
C LYS A 666 51.03 15.68 10.82
N ARG A 667 50.24 15.10 11.78
CA ARG A 667 50.79 14.78 13.11
C ARG A 667 51.87 13.69 13.04
N ASP A 668 51.71 12.69 12.19
CA ASP A 668 52.73 11.65 11.98
C ASP A 668 54.02 12.27 11.39
N ALA A 669 53.96 13.22 10.49
CA ALA A 669 55.10 13.94 9.97
C ALA A 669 55.81 14.78 11.07
N GLU A 670 55.03 15.48 11.92
CA GLU A 670 55.59 16.21 13.08
C GLU A 670 56.24 15.25 14.07
N ILE A 671 55.61 14.11 14.39
CA ILE A 671 56.16 13.06 15.29
C ILE A 671 57.43 12.48 14.70
N ALA A 672 57.46 12.17 13.40
CA ALA A 672 58.62 11.66 12.71
C ALA A 672 59.81 12.63 12.80
N CYS A 673 59.54 13.91 12.57
CA CYS A 673 60.53 14.95 12.73
C CYS A 673 61.10 14.99 14.18
N LEU A 674 60.19 15.04 15.18
CA LEU A 674 60.58 15.07 16.59
C LEU A 674 61.36 13.85 17.02
N ARG A 675 60.97 12.65 16.57
CA ARG A 675 61.72 11.42 16.83
C ARG A 675 63.09 11.41 16.16
N GLY A 676 63.18 11.81 14.88
CA GLY A 676 64.42 11.93 14.15
C GLY A 676 65.39 12.88 14.84
N VAL A 677 64.91 14.02 15.37
CA VAL A 677 65.75 14.97 16.14
C VAL A 677 66.20 14.30 17.47
N ALA A 678 65.34 13.60 18.16
CA ALA A 678 65.66 12.87 19.41
C ALA A 678 66.68 11.78 19.20
N GLU A 679 66.69 11.14 18.04
CA GLU A 679 67.61 10.09 17.60
C GLU A 679 68.95 10.68 17.10
N GLY A 680 69.08 11.99 17.11
CA GLY A 680 70.37 12.70 16.78
C GLY A 680 70.48 13.13 15.33
N GLY A 681 69.41 13.11 14.57
CA GLY A 681 69.36 13.63 13.18
C GLY A 681 69.47 15.13 13.12
N GLU A 682 69.90 15.67 11.96
CA GLU A 682 70.07 17.11 11.78
C GLU A 682 68.70 17.84 11.80
N ARG A 683 68.47 18.66 12.84
CA ARG A 683 67.19 19.34 13.11
C ARG A 683 66.68 20.15 11.89
N ALA A 684 67.57 20.97 11.28
CA ALA A 684 67.19 21.86 10.20
C ALA A 684 66.71 21.08 8.94
N ALA A 685 67.39 19.97 8.63
CA ALA A 685 67.01 19.11 7.53
C ALA A 685 65.66 18.38 7.78
N LEU A 686 65.48 17.92 9.04
CA LEU A 686 64.24 17.24 9.44
C LEU A 686 63.06 18.19 9.50
N GLU A 687 63.27 19.45 10.00
CA GLU A 687 62.20 20.48 10.00
C GLU A 687 61.83 20.89 8.57
N ALA A 688 62.86 21.07 7.68
CA ALA A 688 62.63 21.38 6.27
C ALA A 688 61.84 20.25 5.55
N ALA A 689 62.20 18.99 5.79
CA ALA A 689 61.47 17.83 5.24
C ALA A 689 60.02 17.75 5.77
N MET A 690 59.83 17.99 7.07
CA MET A 690 58.51 18.07 7.67
C MET A 690 57.68 19.18 7.03
N HIS A 691 58.18 20.41 6.93
CA HIS A 691 57.45 21.52 6.31
C HIS A 691 57.11 21.23 4.83
N ALA A 692 57.99 20.57 4.09
CA ALA A 692 57.72 20.15 2.71
C ALA A 692 56.58 19.10 2.66
N GLU A 693 56.57 18.12 3.57
CA GLU A 693 55.53 17.12 3.65
C GLU A 693 54.20 17.74 4.09
N LEU A 694 54.19 18.63 5.08
CA LEU A 694 52.98 19.36 5.50
C LEU A 694 52.37 20.17 4.33
N ALA A 695 53.23 20.88 3.57
CA ALA A 695 52.77 21.66 2.41
C ALA A 695 52.21 20.72 1.30
N ALA A 696 52.84 19.55 1.08
CA ALA A 696 52.35 18.59 0.10
C ALA A 696 51.00 17.98 0.54
N LEU A 697 50.81 17.69 1.84
CA LEU A 697 49.55 17.22 2.38
C LEU A 697 48.43 18.27 2.28
N ASP A 698 48.75 19.55 2.53
CA ASP A 698 47.81 20.66 2.37
C ASP A 698 47.37 20.82 0.91
N ASP A 699 48.30 20.76 -0.04
CA ASP A 699 48.03 20.84 -1.49
C ASP A 699 47.22 19.60 -1.96
N ASP A 700 47.57 18.41 -1.48
CA ASP A 700 46.83 17.20 -1.79
C ASP A 700 45.40 17.22 -1.22
N PHE A 701 45.22 17.70 0.04
CA PHE A 701 43.85 17.84 0.59
C PHE A 701 43.04 18.89 -0.14
N ALA A 702 43.61 20.04 -0.46
CA ALA A 702 42.97 21.11 -1.25
C ALA A 702 42.48 20.56 -2.60
N PHE A 703 43.32 19.74 -3.25
CA PHE A 703 42.94 19.07 -4.49
C PHE A 703 41.78 18.06 -4.31
N VAL A 704 41.85 17.20 -3.29
CA VAL A 704 40.77 16.24 -2.98
C VAL A 704 39.47 16.99 -2.68
N ALA A 705 39.53 18.06 -1.90
CA ALA A 705 38.39 18.90 -1.58
C ALA A 705 37.78 19.56 -2.82
N ALA A 706 38.61 20.04 -3.75
CA ALA A 706 38.14 20.56 -5.04
C ALA A 706 37.46 19.47 -5.90
N CYS A 707 38.05 18.26 -5.94
CA CYS A 707 37.44 17.12 -6.64
C CYS A 707 36.12 16.67 -6.02
N ASN A 708 35.89 16.87 -4.71
CA ASN A 708 34.63 16.55 -4.05
C ASN A 708 33.47 17.41 -4.52
N ILE A 709 33.75 18.62 -4.96
CA ILE A 709 32.74 19.51 -5.54
C ILE A 709 32.45 19.05 -6.96
N GLY A 710 31.18 18.80 -7.26
CA GLY A 710 30.74 18.40 -8.59
C GLY A 710 30.93 19.53 -9.61
N GLY A 711 31.31 19.19 -10.83
CA GLY A 711 31.51 20.14 -11.93
C GLY A 711 31.19 19.55 -13.29
N GLU A 712 31.42 20.33 -14.36
CA GLU A 712 31.13 19.88 -15.74
C GLU A 712 32.12 18.79 -16.20
N ALA A 713 33.35 18.82 -15.71
CA ALA A 713 34.34 17.76 -15.91
C ALA A 713 35.43 17.84 -14.83
N LEU A 714 36.06 16.72 -14.54
CA LEU A 714 37.29 16.69 -13.78
C LEU A 714 38.44 17.33 -14.63
N PRO A 715 39.39 18.07 -13.99
CA PRO A 715 40.55 18.56 -14.69
C PRO A 715 41.39 17.42 -15.31
N ASP A 716 42.06 17.71 -16.40
CA ASP A 716 42.98 16.76 -17.04
C ASP A 716 44.04 16.25 -16.04
N GLY A 717 44.24 14.93 -15.98
CA GLY A 717 45.20 14.31 -15.04
C GLY A 717 44.70 14.24 -13.58
N ALA A 718 43.45 14.62 -13.29
CA ALA A 718 42.94 14.61 -11.93
C ALA A 718 42.81 13.18 -11.41
N GLU A 719 42.43 12.23 -12.23
CA GLU A 719 42.25 10.82 -11.85
C GLU A 719 43.63 10.22 -11.43
N GLU A 720 44.67 10.45 -12.20
CA GLU A 720 46.02 9.99 -11.86
C GLU A 720 46.53 10.64 -10.56
N ARG A 721 46.19 11.93 -10.33
CA ARG A 721 46.54 12.59 -9.08
C ARG A 721 45.78 12.00 -7.90
N LEU A 722 44.49 11.76 -8.05
CA LEU A 722 43.63 11.09 -7.01
C LEU A 722 44.19 9.72 -6.66
N HIS A 723 44.59 8.93 -7.65
CA HIS A 723 45.21 7.61 -7.43
C HIS A 723 46.50 7.69 -6.67
N ARG A 724 47.36 8.67 -6.96
CA ARG A 724 48.64 8.90 -6.22
C ARG A 724 48.39 9.31 -4.78
N ILE A 725 47.41 10.19 -4.52
CA ILE A 725 47.05 10.61 -3.18
C ILE A 725 46.42 9.45 -2.43
N ALA A 726 45.57 8.66 -3.06
CA ALA A 726 44.91 7.48 -2.48
C ALA A 726 45.94 6.42 -2.05
N ALA A 727 47.07 6.30 -2.79
CA ALA A 727 48.13 5.34 -2.46
C ALA A 727 48.95 5.74 -1.23
N ARG A 728 48.85 6.99 -0.73
CA ARG A 728 49.38 7.33 0.59
C ARG A 728 48.71 6.49 1.65
N THR A 729 49.43 6.12 2.70
CA THR A 729 48.90 5.27 3.75
C THR A 729 48.93 5.96 5.10
N TRP A 730 48.01 5.62 5.94
CA TRP A 730 47.91 6.02 7.33
C TRP A 730 47.71 4.79 8.23
N GLN A 731 48.00 4.97 9.50
CA GLN A 731 47.90 3.85 10.45
C GLN A 731 46.70 4.00 11.35
N ARG A 732 45.80 3.02 11.30
CA ARG A 732 44.65 2.92 12.20
C ARG A 732 44.95 1.97 13.36
N THR A 733 44.70 2.44 14.56
CA THR A 733 44.92 1.66 15.83
C THR A 733 43.63 1.24 16.50
N LEU A 734 42.51 1.81 16.10
CA LEU A 734 41.18 1.51 16.65
C LEU A 734 40.43 0.51 15.75
N ASP A 735 39.67 -0.40 16.36
CA ASP A 735 38.81 -1.31 15.62
C ASP A 735 37.61 -0.56 15.04
N ASP A 736 37.44 -0.64 13.72
CA ASP A 736 36.33 -0.02 12.98
C ASP A 736 35.03 -0.86 12.97
N ARG A 737 35.01 -1.97 13.72
CA ARG A 737 33.84 -2.85 13.87
C ARG A 737 33.07 -2.64 15.17
N ILE A 738 33.56 -1.77 16.04
CA ILE A 738 32.89 -1.40 17.28
C ILE A 738 32.09 -0.10 17.10
N GLY A 739 30.94 0.02 17.78
CA GLY A 739 30.13 1.23 17.75
C GLY A 739 29.32 1.48 16.49
N ILE A 740 29.29 0.51 15.57
CA ILE A 740 28.58 0.60 14.29
C ILE A 740 27.29 -0.22 14.27
N SER A 741 26.45 0.05 13.28
CA SER A 741 25.18 -0.67 13.08
C SER A 741 25.43 -2.15 12.76
N GLN A 742 24.46 -3.02 13.07
CA GLN A 742 24.53 -4.45 12.74
C GLN A 742 24.65 -4.71 11.22
N ILE A 743 24.04 -3.85 10.41
CA ILE A 743 24.09 -3.96 8.95
C ILE A 743 25.50 -3.66 8.45
N GLU A 744 26.10 -2.61 8.97
CA GLU A 744 27.48 -2.23 8.63
C GLU A 744 28.49 -3.27 9.14
N LYS A 745 28.28 -3.78 10.36
CA LYS A 745 29.09 -4.86 10.93
C LYS A 745 29.11 -6.09 10.04
N ARG A 746 27.95 -6.55 9.54
CA ARG A 746 27.86 -7.68 8.61
C ARG A 746 28.61 -7.44 7.30
N ARG A 747 28.67 -6.18 6.81
CA ARG A 747 29.45 -5.85 5.60
C ARG A 747 30.94 -5.98 5.89
N LYS A 748 31.40 -5.43 7.02
CA LYS A 748 32.80 -5.51 7.45
C LYS A 748 33.25 -6.94 7.78
N GLU A 749 32.35 -7.81 8.22
CA GLU A 749 32.61 -9.24 8.47
C GLU A 749 32.83 -10.07 7.19
N ARG A 750 32.56 -9.51 6.01
CA ARG A 750 32.96 -10.13 4.72
C ARG A 750 34.48 -10.13 4.54
N LEU A 751 35.18 -9.21 5.19
CA LEU A 751 36.63 -9.08 5.17
C LEU A 751 37.23 -9.77 6.39
N PRO A 752 38.48 -10.29 6.28
CA PRO A 752 39.21 -10.76 7.43
C PRO A 752 39.32 -9.66 8.49
N GLU A 753 39.37 -10.06 9.76
CA GLU A 753 39.61 -9.10 10.83
C GLU A 753 41.04 -8.55 10.75
N PRO A 754 41.20 -7.22 10.63
CA PRO A 754 42.52 -6.63 10.54
C PRO A 754 43.23 -6.73 11.87
N VAL A 755 44.53 -7.08 11.82
CA VAL A 755 45.40 -7.04 13.00
C VAL A 755 45.81 -5.57 13.21
N LEU A 756 45.44 -5.03 14.38
CA LEU A 756 45.77 -3.65 14.74
C LEU A 756 47.19 -3.57 15.35
N PRO A 757 47.93 -2.53 15.01
CA PRO A 757 47.62 -1.44 14.11
C PRO A 757 47.61 -1.87 12.63
N VAL A 758 46.66 -1.40 11.84
CA VAL A 758 46.56 -1.69 10.40
C VAL A 758 46.96 -0.48 9.57
N VAL A 759 47.70 -0.74 8.49
CA VAL A 759 48.04 0.29 7.51
C VAL A 759 46.95 0.31 6.41
N GLU A 760 46.31 1.42 6.22
CA GLU A 760 45.22 1.61 5.25
C GLU A 760 45.58 2.72 4.25
N PRO A 761 45.07 2.63 3.01
CA PRO A 761 45.17 3.75 2.06
C PRO A 761 44.46 4.99 2.61
N LEU A 762 44.99 6.19 2.26
CA LEU A 762 44.41 7.45 2.71
C LEU A 762 43.02 7.70 2.16
N ILE A 763 42.78 7.30 0.90
CA ILE A 763 41.50 7.28 0.24
C ILE A 763 41.28 5.84 -0.26
N ALA A 764 40.24 5.18 0.18
CA ALA A 764 40.08 3.75 -0.06
C ALA A 764 38.76 3.36 -0.70
N ASP A 765 38.84 2.41 -1.63
CA ASP A 765 37.69 1.66 -2.12
C ASP A 765 37.71 0.26 -1.50
N ARG A 766 36.95 0.10 -0.44
CA ARG A 766 36.90 -1.15 0.34
C ARG A 766 35.71 -1.98 -0.08
N GLU A 767 35.81 -3.30 0.13
CA GLU A 767 34.71 -4.23 -0.17
C GLU A 767 33.46 -3.94 0.67
N ASP A 768 33.62 -3.47 1.90
CA ASP A 768 32.52 -3.08 2.78
C ASP A 768 31.86 -1.76 2.36
N HIS A 769 32.45 -1.00 1.44
CA HIS A 769 31.82 0.17 0.78
C HIS A 769 30.78 -0.23 -0.27
N ARG A 770 30.81 -1.49 -0.75
CA ARG A 770 29.92 -2.03 -1.75
C ARG A 770 28.68 -2.61 -1.13
N ILE A 771 27.54 -2.13 -1.54
CA ILE A 771 26.22 -2.54 -1.04
C ILE A 771 25.50 -3.29 -2.15
N ASP A 772 25.20 -4.57 -1.89
CA ASP A 772 24.52 -5.43 -2.83
C ASP A 772 23.06 -5.02 -3.02
N HIS A 773 22.50 -5.34 -4.17
CA HIS A 773 21.08 -5.23 -4.41
C HIS A 773 20.32 -6.14 -3.42
N GLN A 774 19.28 -5.60 -2.81
CA GLN A 774 18.29 -6.45 -2.16
C GLN A 774 17.53 -7.20 -3.27
N THR A 775 17.12 -8.43 -2.99
CA THR A 775 16.33 -9.25 -3.92
C THR A 775 15.03 -8.49 -4.27
N ALA A 776 15.06 -7.71 -5.31
CA ALA A 776 13.87 -7.09 -5.88
C ALA A 776 13.13 -8.14 -6.73
N GLY A 777 11.79 -8.04 -6.78
CA GLY A 777 11.01 -8.82 -7.72
C GLY A 777 11.43 -8.55 -9.17
N PRO A 778 11.03 -9.40 -10.13
CA PRO A 778 11.37 -9.19 -11.53
C PRO A 778 10.80 -7.85 -12.03
N LEU A 779 11.62 -7.09 -12.74
CA LEU A 779 11.17 -5.88 -13.44
C LEU A 779 10.14 -6.24 -14.52
N PRO A 780 9.22 -5.34 -14.87
CA PRO A 780 8.34 -5.51 -16.02
C PRO A 780 9.15 -5.82 -17.30
N ALA A 781 8.62 -6.69 -18.16
CA ALA A 781 9.35 -7.20 -19.33
C ALA A 781 9.73 -6.13 -20.37
N ASP A 782 9.05 -5.00 -20.36
CA ASP A 782 9.28 -3.86 -21.26
C ASP A 782 10.38 -2.89 -20.75
N ILE A 783 10.86 -3.07 -19.50
CA ILE A 783 11.93 -2.24 -18.92
C ILE A 783 13.30 -2.77 -19.34
N LYS A 784 14.10 -1.93 -19.96
CA LYS A 784 15.43 -2.28 -20.52
C LYS A 784 16.61 -1.75 -19.72
N VAL A 785 16.36 -1.21 -18.51
CA VAL A 785 17.42 -0.63 -17.69
C VAL A 785 18.29 -1.72 -17.09
N THR A 786 19.60 -1.62 -17.30
CA THR A 786 20.57 -2.54 -16.70
C THR A 786 21.03 -2.00 -15.36
N ALA A 787 20.81 -2.76 -14.30
CA ALA A 787 21.30 -2.40 -12.97
C ALA A 787 22.84 -2.52 -12.92
N PRO A 788 23.54 -1.59 -12.26
CA PRO A 788 24.96 -1.75 -11.96
C PRO A 788 25.17 -2.97 -11.05
N THR A 789 26.45 -3.42 -10.96
CA THR A 789 26.81 -4.62 -10.18
C THR A 789 26.39 -4.50 -8.70
N TYR A 790 26.56 -3.32 -8.13
CA TYR A 790 26.17 -3.02 -6.76
C TYR A 790 24.99 -2.04 -6.74
N ARG A 791 24.20 -2.09 -5.67
CA ARG A 791 23.18 -1.08 -5.41
C ARG A 791 23.78 0.29 -5.15
N LEU A 792 24.87 0.31 -4.39
CA LEU A 792 25.70 1.49 -4.12
C LEU A 792 27.15 1.06 -4.01
N ASP A 793 28.04 1.82 -4.58
CA ASP A 793 29.47 1.78 -4.28
C ASP A 793 29.86 3.09 -3.59
N LEU A 794 30.13 3.01 -2.30
CA LEU A 794 30.53 4.14 -1.47
C LEU A 794 32.06 4.26 -1.42
N GLY A 795 32.81 3.64 -2.34
CA GLY A 795 34.23 3.81 -2.47
C GLY A 795 34.63 5.28 -2.53
N GLU A 796 35.61 5.71 -1.74
CA GLU A 796 35.97 7.12 -1.68
C GLU A 796 36.63 7.59 -2.97
N LEU A 797 37.53 6.79 -3.50
CA LEU A 797 38.19 7.06 -4.77
C LEU A 797 37.21 6.95 -5.93
N HIS A 798 36.36 5.90 -5.91
CA HIS A 798 35.26 5.72 -6.86
C HIS A 798 34.36 6.96 -6.94
N CYS A 799 33.92 7.47 -5.77
CA CYS A 799 33.10 8.68 -5.72
C CYS A 799 33.83 9.91 -6.25
N LEU A 800 35.08 10.16 -5.81
CA LEU A 800 35.87 11.32 -6.20
C LEU A 800 36.19 11.32 -7.69
N SER A 801 36.36 10.14 -8.31
CA SER A 801 36.68 9.96 -9.73
C SER A 801 35.49 10.15 -10.66
N VAL A 802 34.31 10.47 -10.16
CA VAL A 802 33.15 10.82 -11.00
C VAL A 802 33.52 12.02 -11.87
N ASN A 803 33.48 11.83 -13.18
CA ASN A 803 33.95 12.87 -14.12
C ASN A 803 32.98 14.07 -14.18
N ARG A 804 31.67 13.83 -14.17
CA ARG A 804 30.65 14.89 -14.32
C ARG A 804 29.58 14.78 -13.21
N GLY A 805 29.36 15.91 -12.54
CA GLY A 805 28.38 16.01 -11.45
C GLY A 805 28.87 15.37 -10.15
N THR A 806 27.94 15.01 -9.29
CA THR A 806 28.21 14.47 -7.94
C THR A 806 27.86 12.99 -7.79
N LEU A 807 27.09 12.40 -8.72
CA LEU A 807 26.51 11.07 -8.62
C LEU A 807 27.38 10.00 -9.28
N THR A 808 27.62 8.90 -8.57
CA THR A 808 28.19 7.69 -9.14
C THR A 808 27.21 7.02 -10.12
N ALA A 809 27.66 5.99 -10.85
CA ALA A 809 26.80 5.23 -11.75
C ALA A 809 25.64 4.55 -11.00
N GLU A 810 25.92 4.03 -9.80
CA GLU A 810 24.95 3.38 -8.92
C GLU A 810 23.90 4.38 -8.43
N GLU A 811 24.33 5.55 -7.99
CA GLU A 811 23.45 6.61 -7.51
C GLU A 811 22.60 7.19 -8.64
N ARG A 812 23.20 7.39 -9.82
CA ARG A 812 22.47 7.80 -11.03
C ARG A 812 21.43 6.76 -11.42
N PHE A 813 21.78 5.48 -11.34
CA PHE A 813 20.82 4.41 -11.55
C PHE A 813 19.67 4.46 -10.53
N LEU A 814 19.96 4.72 -9.24
CA LEU A 814 18.92 4.85 -8.20
C LEU A 814 17.97 6.03 -8.49
N ILE A 815 18.52 7.17 -8.96
CA ILE A 815 17.68 8.30 -9.37
C ILE A 815 16.85 7.90 -10.59
N ASN A 816 17.48 7.37 -11.64
CA ASN A 816 16.79 7.01 -12.89
C ASN A 816 15.73 5.92 -12.65
N ASN A 817 15.93 5.07 -11.63
CA ASN A 817 14.95 4.04 -11.27
C ASN A 817 13.62 4.61 -10.77
N HIS A 818 13.54 5.92 -10.42
CA HIS A 818 12.25 6.52 -10.05
C HIS A 818 11.21 6.35 -11.15
N ILE A 819 11.64 6.42 -12.42
CA ILE A 819 10.72 6.28 -13.55
C ILE A 819 10.17 4.86 -13.67
N VAL A 820 11.02 3.86 -13.40
CA VAL A 820 10.58 2.45 -13.33
C VAL A 820 9.55 2.27 -12.21
N GLN A 821 9.80 2.89 -11.05
CA GLN A 821 8.86 2.85 -9.92
C GLN A 821 7.57 3.63 -10.23
N THR A 822 7.64 4.77 -10.93
CA THR A 822 6.46 5.49 -11.42
C THR A 822 5.60 4.57 -12.29
N ILE A 823 6.19 3.88 -13.27
CA ILE A 823 5.48 2.94 -14.13
C ILE A 823 4.84 1.80 -13.31
N ILE A 824 5.58 1.20 -12.39
CA ILE A 824 5.09 0.10 -11.55
C ILE A 824 3.93 0.57 -10.66
N MET A 825 4.08 1.74 -10.01
CA MET A 825 3.05 2.31 -9.13
C MET A 825 1.78 2.65 -9.91
N LEU A 826 1.91 3.33 -11.05
CA LEU A 826 0.77 3.73 -11.87
C LEU A 826 0.08 2.53 -12.54
N ARG A 827 0.82 1.53 -13.01
CA ARG A 827 0.24 0.28 -13.52
C ARG A 827 -0.46 -0.56 -12.44
N GLY A 828 -0.12 -0.36 -11.18
CA GLY A 828 -0.79 -0.97 -10.04
C GLY A 828 -2.14 -0.34 -9.71
N LEU A 829 -2.46 0.84 -10.25
CA LEU A 829 -3.74 1.51 -10.04
C LEU A 829 -4.81 0.96 -11.01
N PRO A 830 -6.04 0.73 -10.56
CA PRO A 830 -7.14 0.24 -11.39
C PRO A 830 -7.73 1.39 -12.22
N PHE A 831 -6.97 1.95 -13.14
CA PHE A 831 -7.44 3.00 -14.02
C PHE A 831 -8.59 2.53 -14.92
N PRO A 832 -9.61 3.34 -15.12
CA PRO A 832 -10.63 3.07 -16.15
C PRO A 832 -9.99 3.14 -17.55
N GLU A 833 -10.68 2.57 -18.56
CA GLU A 833 -10.14 2.42 -19.92
C GLU A 833 -9.66 3.75 -20.54
N TYR A 834 -10.34 4.86 -20.26
CA TYR A 834 -9.94 6.17 -20.80
C TYR A 834 -8.66 6.75 -20.17
N LEU A 835 -8.27 6.28 -18.98
CA LEU A 835 -7.04 6.67 -18.29
C LEU A 835 -5.89 5.65 -18.44
N LYS A 836 -6.03 4.64 -19.30
CA LYS A 836 -5.04 3.57 -19.47
C LYS A 836 -3.66 4.06 -19.89
N ASP A 837 -3.60 5.21 -20.56
CA ASP A 837 -2.36 5.78 -21.09
C ASP A 837 -1.59 6.63 -20.05
N VAL A 838 -2.18 6.88 -18.86
CA VAL A 838 -1.51 7.61 -17.77
C VAL A 838 -0.13 7.04 -17.43
N PRO A 839 0.07 5.71 -17.23
CA PRO A 839 1.38 5.15 -16.93
C PRO A 839 2.40 5.34 -18.06
N ASP A 840 1.95 5.35 -19.30
CA ASP A 840 2.84 5.49 -20.46
C ASP A 840 3.19 6.96 -20.73
N ILE A 841 2.26 7.88 -20.54
CA ILE A 841 2.55 9.32 -20.61
C ILE A 841 3.55 9.68 -19.50
N ALA A 842 3.24 9.33 -18.26
CA ALA A 842 4.10 9.62 -17.11
C ALA A 842 5.44 8.91 -17.19
N GLY A 843 5.46 7.65 -17.62
CA GLY A 843 6.65 6.81 -17.63
C GLY A 843 7.61 7.07 -18.79
N ASN A 844 7.21 7.86 -19.80
CA ASN A 844 8.02 8.04 -21.01
C ASN A 844 8.68 9.45 -21.12
N HIS A 845 8.54 10.32 -20.11
CA HIS A 845 9.09 11.68 -20.21
C HIS A 845 10.63 11.73 -20.17
N HIS A 846 11.30 10.64 -19.76
CA HIS A 846 12.75 10.48 -19.85
C HIS A 846 13.21 9.66 -21.07
N GLU A 847 12.28 9.25 -21.94
CA GLU A 847 12.64 8.64 -23.21
C GLU A 847 13.13 9.72 -24.19
N HIS A 848 14.05 9.32 -25.07
CA HIS A 848 14.56 10.17 -26.14
C HIS A 848 14.04 9.68 -27.49
N LEU A 849 13.76 10.60 -28.41
CA LEU A 849 13.20 10.22 -29.70
C LEU A 849 14.13 9.34 -30.55
N ASP A 850 15.43 9.33 -30.26
CA ASP A 850 16.44 8.49 -30.90
C ASP A 850 16.58 7.09 -30.25
N GLY A 851 15.79 6.78 -29.22
CA GLY A 851 15.81 5.50 -28.50
C GLY A 851 16.94 5.36 -27.46
N THR A 852 17.72 6.41 -27.22
CA THR A 852 18.79 6.41 -26.19
C THR A 852 18.30 6.74 -24.79
N GLY A 853 17.02 7.08 -24.64
CA GLY A 853 16.39 7.38 -23.37
C GLY A 853 16.14 6.14 -22.51
N TYR A 854 15.49 6.33 -21.38
CA TYR A 854 15.17 5.29 -20.42
C TYR A 854 13.74 5.48 -19.88
N PRO A 855 13.08 4.45 -19.35
CA PRO A 855 13.59 3.12 -19.00
C PRO A 855 13.38 2.04 -20.06
N ARG A 856 12.70 2.32 -21.18
CA ARG A 856 12.29 1.36 -22.20
C ARG A 856 13.13 1.46 -23.48
N GLY A 857 13.80 2.60 -23.69
CA GLY A 857 14.51 2.92 -24.94
C GLY A 857 13.54 2.98 -26.12
N LEU A 858 12.52 3.81 -26.02
CA LEU A 858 11.49 4.00 -27.04
C LEU A 858 11.97 5.01 -28.09
N GLU A 859 11.73 4.69 -29.36
CA GLU A 859 11.91 5.62 -30.47
C GLU A 859 10.69 6.51 -30.67
N ALA A 860 10.84 7.59 -31.43
CA ALA A 860 9.81 8.59 -31.70
C ALA A 860 8.45 7.97 -32.11
N ALA A 861 8.43 6.94 -32.95
CA ALA A 861 7.20 6.32 -33.41
C ALA A 861 6.38 5.62 -32.30
N ALA A 862 7.03 5.24 -31.19
CA ALA A 862 6.41 4.58 -30.06
C ALA A 862 5.99 5.54 -28.95
N MET A 863 6.35 6.83 -29.04
CA MET A 863 5.99 7.84 -28.05
C MET A 863 4.80 8.68 -28.54
N ILE A 864 3.73 8.71 -27.74
CA ILE A 864 2.59 9.59 -28.04
C ILE A 864 2.95 11.07 -27.81
N PRO A 865 2.29 12.00 -28.52
CA PRO A 865 2.62 13.42 -28.43
C PRO A 865 2.61 13.99 -27.02
N GLN A 866 1.68 13.56 -26.18
CA GLN A 866 1.53 14.00 -24.78
C GLN A 866 2.78 13.70 -23.94
N ALA A 867 3.37 12.51 -24.12
CA ALA A 867 4.61 12.15 -23.43
C ALA A 867 5.81 13.01 -23.91
N ARG A 868 5.86 13.35 -25.20
CA ARG A 868 6.88 14.25 -25.76
C ARG A 868 6.73 15.69 -25.26
N MET A 869 5.47 16.16 -25.09
CA MET A 869 5.17 17.48 -24.48
C MET A 869 5.67 17.53 -23.05
N MET A 870 5.45 16.46 -22.28
CA MET A 870 5.91 16.36 -20.90
C MET A 870 7.45 16.34 -20.82
N ALA A 871 8.14 15.65 -21.72
CA ALA A 871 9.60 15.66 -21.77
C ALA A 871 10.19 17.07 -21.98
N ILE A 872 9.57 17.88 -22.84
CA ILE A 872 9.96 19.29 -23.03
C ILE A 872 9.70 20.08 -21.74
N ALA A 873 8.53 19.88 -21.12
CA ALA A 873 8.14 20.61 -19.93
C ALA A 873 9.06 20.30 -18.74
N ASP A 874 9.35 19.02 -18.51
CA ASP A 874 10.25 18.58 -17.44
C ASP A 874 11.66 19.14 -17.58
N ILE A 875 12.25 19.01 -18.77
CA ILE A 875 13.62 19.52 -19.01
C ILE A 875 13.65 21.05 -18.91
N PHE A 876 12.69 21.75 -19.47
CA PHE A 876 12.65 23.21 -19.44
C PHE A 876 12.47 23.73 -18.00
N GLU A 877 11.58 23.14 -17.23
CA GLU A 877 11.40 23.44 -15.82
C GLU A 877 12.69 23.17 -15.05
N ALA A 878 13.32 22.01 -15.25
CA ALA A 878 14.57 21.65 -14.58
C ALA A 878 15.74 22.59 -14.89
N LEU A 879 15.75 23.25 -16.06
CA LEU A 879 16.75 24.25 -16.42
C LEU A 879 16.50 25.59 -15.77
N THR A 880 15.23 25.97 -15.61
CA THR A 880 14.82 27.30 -15.15
C THR A 880 14.55 27.38 -13.65
N ALA A 881 14.38 26.26 -12.95
CA ALA A 881 14.11 26.21 -11.52
C ALA A 881 15.24 26.87 -10.71
N SER A 882 14.87 27.84 -9.85
CA SER A 882 15.80 28.59 -8.98
C SER A 882 15.93 27.99 -7.58
N ASP A 883 15.13 27.01 -7.25
CA ASP A 883 15.03 26.35 -5.93
C ASP A 883 16.03 25.20 -5.72
N ARG A 884 16.95 24.93 -6.68
CA ARG A 884 17.97 23.87 -6.56
C ARG A 884 19.25 24.39 -5.88
N PRO A 885 19.82 23.66 -4.89
CA PRO A 885 20.94 24.16 -4.06
C PRO A 885 22.27 24.24 -4.82
N TYR A 886 22.40 23.55 -5.95
CA TYR A 886 23.67 23.42 -6.66
C TYR A 886 23.73 24.23 -7.94
N LYS A 887 22.62 24.79 -8.41
CA LYS A 887 22.56 25.50 -9.68
C LYS A 887 21.55 26.63 -9.58
N LEU A 888 22.02 27.84 -9.84
CA LEU A 888 21.12 28.98 -10.06
C LEU A 888 20.26 28.67 -11.30
N GLY A 889 18.95 28.96 -11.22
CA GLY A 889 18.07 28.84 -12.39
C GLY A 889 18.64 29.61 -13.57
N GLN A 890 18.67 29.00 -14.74
CA GLN A 890 19.18 29.62 -15.95
C GLN A 890 18.28 30.77 -16.39
N PRO A 891 18.84 31.83 -17.01
CA PRO A 891 18.07 32.80 -17.77
C PRO A 891 17.26 32.11 -18.87
N LEU A 892 16.14 32.68 -19.25
CA LEU A 892 15.23 32.12 -20.23
C LEU A 892 15.91 31.83 -21.57
N SER A 893 16.75 32.77 -22.06
CA SER A 893 17.51 32.60 -23.30
C SER A 893 18.50 31.42 -23.26
N GLU A 894 19.16 31.22 -22.12
CA GLU A 894 20.11 30.13 -21.92
C GLU A 894 19.37 28.78 -21.82
N ALA A 895 18.28 28.71 -21.08
CA ALA A 895 17.44 27.52 -20.98
C ALA A 895 16.93 27.09 -22.36
N VAL A 896 16.43 28.02 -23.17
CA VAL A 896 15.99 27.76 -24.55
C VAL A 896 17.15 27.30 -25.43
N THR A 897 18.32 27.86 -25.26
CA THR A 897 19.54 27.47 -26.00
C THR A 897 19.96 26.03 -25.69
N LEU A 898 19.90 25.64 -24.41
CA LEU A 898 20.19 24.27 -23.99
C LEU A 898 19.13 23.30 -24.53
N LEU A 899 17.83 23.68 -24.44
CA LEU A 899 16.73 22.88 -24.98
C LEU A 899 16.90 22.63 -26.49
N ALA A 900 17.29 23.66 -27.27
CA ALA A 900 17.63 23.51 -28.69
C ALA A 900 18.77 22.51 -28.92
N GLY A 901 19.72 22.43 -28.00
CA GLY A 901 20.78 21.42 -28.01
C GLY A 901 20.25 19.99 -27.90
N TYR A 902 19.28 19.76 -27.00
CA TYR A 902 18.62 18.45 -26.82
C TYR A 902 17.79 18.07 -28.06
N VAL A 903 17.10 19.03 -28.68
CA VAL A 903 16.38 18.80 -29.94
C VAL A 903 17.36 18.38 -31.06
N ARG A 904 18.49 19.09 -31.20
CA ARG A 904 19.52 18.72 -32.19
C ARG A 904 20.11 17.34 -31.96
N MET A 905 20.21 16.88 -30.74
CA MET A 905 20.67 15.51 -30.40
C MET A 905 19.62 14.43 -30.67
N GLY A 906 18.42 14.79 -31.06
CA GLY A 906 17.33 13.84 -31.27
C GLY A 906 16.65 13.39 -29.97
N HIS A 907 16.88 14.08 -28.86
CA HIS A 907 16.27 13.72 -27.58
C HIS A 907 14.85 14.26 -27.48
N LEU A 908 14.59 15.47 -27.95
CA LEU A 908 13.30 16.16 -27.88
C LEU A 908 12.68 16.37 -29.27
N ASP A 909 11.36 16.51 -29.27
CA ASP A 909 10.57 16.72 -30.47
C ASP A 909 10.76 18.14 -31.01
N ARG A 910 11.24 18.23 -32.26
CA ARG A 910 11.52 19.49 -32.94
C ARG A 910 10.25 20.30 -33.20
N ASP A 911 9.19 19.66 -33.65
CA ASP A 911 7.95 20.34 -34.01
C ASP A 911 7.27 20.91 -32.77
N LEU A 912 7.30 20.16 -31.66
CA LEU A 912 6.81 20.63 -30.36
C LEU A 912 7.70 21.77 -29.80
N PHE A 913 9.01 21.71 -29.99
CA PHE A 913 9.91 22.78 -29.60
C PHE A 913 9.67 24.06 -30.41
N GLU A 914 9.48 23.95 -31.72
CA GLU A 914 9.09 25.08 -32.56
C GLU A 914 7.78 25.71 -32.12
N LEU A 915 6.78 24.88 -31.86
CA LEU A 915 5.47 25.30 -31.32
C LEU A 915 5.64 26.02 -29.97
N PHE A 916 6.43 25.43 -29.06
CA PHE A 916 6.72 25.96 -27.73
C PHE A 916 7.24 27.39 -27.78
N LEU A 917 8.10 27.68 -28.75
CA LEU A 917 8.69 29.02 -28.96
C LEU A 917 7.71 29.95 -29.69
N ARG A 918 7.15 29.54 -30.85
CA ARG A 918 6.34 30.41 -31.70
C ARG A 918 5.01 30.78 -31.05
N GLU A 919 4.38 29.88 -30.31
CA GLU A 919 3.16 30.17 -29.56
C GLU A 919 3.43 30.89 -28.22
N GLY A 920 4.69 31.20 -27.91
CA GLY A 920 5.09 31.94 -26.71
C GLY A 920 4.81 31.20 -25.40
N VAL A 921 4.76 29.86 -25.41
CA VAL A 921 4.53 29.05 -24.21
C VAL A 921 5.62 29.27 -23.18
N HIS A 922 6.89 29.30 -23.64
CA HIS A 922 8.07 29.59 -22.83
C HIS A 922 7.95 30.93 -22.07
N LEU A 923 7.45 31.96 -22.73
CA LEU A 923 7.31 33.28 -22.13
C LEU A 923 6.14 33.36 -21.15
N ARG A 924 4.99 32.77 -21.51
CA ARG A 924 3.85 32.68 -20.58
C ARG A 924 4.21 31.94 -19.29
N PHE A 925 4.92 30.84 -19.43
CA PHE A 925 5.41 30.09 -18.27
C PHE A 925 6.40 30.93 -17.44
N ALA A 926 7.37 31.57 -18.10
CA ALA A 926 8.36 32.41 -17.43
C ALA A 926 7.71 33.55 -16.65
N GLN A 927 6.74 34.27 -17.25
CA GLN A 927 6.01 35.35 -16.59
C GLN A 927 5.22 34.92 -15.35
N ARG A 928 4.84 33.66 -15.28
CA ARG A 928 4.05 33.12 -14.18
C ARG A 928 4.91 32.52 -13.05
N PHE A 929 6.06 31.95 -13.37
CA PHE A 929 6.80 31.09 -12.44
C PHE A 929 8.27 31.48 -12.23
N LEU A 930 8.89 32.25 -13.12
CA LEU A 930 10.29 32.59 -12.99
C LEU A 930 10.49 33.97 -12.33
N ASP A 931 11.64 34.13 -11.72
CA ASP A 931 12.04 35.42 -11.17
C ASP A 931 12.28 36.42 -12.29
N ALA A 932 11.98 37.71 -12.06
CA ALA A 932 12.11 38.77 -13.05
C ALA A 932 13.54 38.87 -13.66
N HIS A 933 14.57 38.52 -12.91
CA HIS A 933 15.95 38.56 -13.37
C HIS A 933 16.31 37.41 -14.34
N GLN A 934 15.52 36.36 -14.39
CA GLN A 934 15.70 35.23 -15.31
C GLN A 934 14.99 35.47 -16.66
N ILE A 935 14.07 36.44 -16.73
CA ILE A 935 13.27 36.69 -17.92
C ILE A 935 14.04 37.70 -18.81
N ASP A 936 14.77 37.16 -19.75
CA ASP A 936 15.53 37.90 -20.76
C ASP A 936 14.95 37.69 -22.18
N GLU A 937 15.50 38.39 -23.18
CA GLU A 937 15.02 38.28 -24.54
C GLU A 937 15.54 36.99 -25.22
N VAL A 938 14.63 36.25 -25.80
CA VAL A 938 14.93 35.00 -26.52
C VAL A 938 14.92 35.24 -28.02
N ASP A 939 16.05 35.00 -28.69
CA ASP A 939 16.09 34.94 -30.15
C ASP A 939 15.58 33.60 -30.66
N ILE A 940 14.25 33.56 -30.98
CA ILE A 940 13.55 32.36 -31.44
C ILE A 940 14.20 31.79 -32.70
N GLU A 941 14.52 32.63 -33.67
CA GLU A 941 15.09 32.15 -34.92
C GLU A 941 16.52 31.59 -34.77
N ALA A 942 17.31 32.16 -33.87
CA ALA A 942 18.60 31.57 -33.52
C ALA A 942 18.45 30.22 -32.80
N ALA A 943 17.51 30.13 -31.88
CA ALA A 943 17.20 28.86 -31.16
C ALA A 943 16.74 27.75 -32.13
N LEU A 944 15.83 28.07 -33.06
CA LEU A 944 15.35 27.13 -34.08
C LEU A 944 16.46 26.67 -35.05
N ARG A 945 17.34 27.61 -35.49
CA ARG A 945 18.54 27.26 -36.30
C ARG A 945 19.49 26.33 -35.53
N ARG A 946 19.62 26.51 -34.22
CA ARG A 946 20.47 25.66 -33.35
C ARG A 946 19.90 24.27 -33.15
N ALA A 947 18.57 24.15 -33.15
CA ALA A 947 17.85 22.88 -33.04
C ALA A 947 17.98 22.00 -34.30
N GLY A 948 18.38 22.53 -35.43
CA GLY A 948 18.65 21.81 -36.67
C GLY A 948 17.72 22.19 -37.81
#